data_8920cdd5ad62e6116b18fbb7aeb43d8a
#
_entry.id   8920cdd5ad62e6116b18fbb7aeb43d8a
#
_cell.length_a   1.000
_cell.length_b   1.000
_cell.length_c   1.000
_cell.angle_alpha   90.00
_cell.angle_beta   90.00
_cell.angle_gamma   90.00
#
_symmetry.space_group_name_H-M   'P 1'
#
loop_
_entity.id
_entity.type
_entity.pdbx_description
1 polymer ?
#
loop_
_entity_poly.entity_id
_entity_poly.type
_entity_poly.pdbx_seq_one_letter_code
_entity_poly.pdbx_strand_id
1 'polypeptide(L)'
;MFVKYVRAFFVLSILMIGSGNLFAQETTNEDTTATMDKEGGLNYAPAYFYYLNTSIAKCKDLQLIDTSVLNAYCEDISLNSHHLYATLGCFGQAQKAMNFNFSRKHGFQYKQLPYDSYLRTFENWKIYSLPTVYTNLSYDFASGKENHFSATHAQHIYEGLTLNAGLETILAEGRYVNQALRDVNVGVGLDYVMPNRRYGIKLYYSFTMMKLGENGGILYDTAFAAKKNVRLLDVHFTTAENNTMDNHIFLRHYLSISPNAKEDKRKVNVGYIVHDLDYHATRYVFHDDELSATDFYDYHLFNNDTTYTRIRFRQLKNSVYWSSYMPEDTIIEKPYFLHLAAGVNHSLNMVYDTTGRFLDNQFTPFATIQTRLFGRLEIAADAYFTINGYNAGDVTVEGNVCLDIGKQHTWQHTIEADVKFYNFSPDYIFSHYLSNNYLWNNHLKKQQNFLVDVKWKYLSYEISANYYMLNHYTVFQEKSKVMQMDKLTNVYQLAAYIPFTIKGFGWTANMYLQYCDNKQLHIPVFATRQTMFYGFYFCKKKLEEKLFVVLGLDFLYNTSYYADAYNPALQQFYLQSDTKVGNYGYLDVFLKAKINRFVLQAKWTHAWAGLFGRNYYFTPHYPGKDMGFAVGIAWRFHD
;
A
#
# COMPACT_ATOMS: atom_id res chain seq x y z
N MET A 1 -13.89 -23.08 17.76
CA MET A 1 -12.62 -22.41 18.02
C MET A 1 -12.73 -20.91 17.73
N PHE A 2 -13.18 -20.51 16.55
CA PHE A 2 -13.40 -19.12 16.12
C PHE A 2 -14.20 -18.27 17.12
N VAL A 3 -15.35 -18.75 17.63
CA VAL A 3 -16.20 -18.03 18.60
C VAL A 3 -15.45 -17.66 19.89
N LYS A 4 -14.52 -18.50 20.36
CA LYS A 4 -13.68 -18.18 21.53
C LYS A 4 -12.74 -17.01 21.24
N TYR A 5 -12.12 -16.99 20.06
CA TYR A 5 -11.23 -15.91 19.65
C TYR A 5 -11.99 -14.61 19.38
N VAL A 6 -13.20 -14.68 18.79
CA VAL A 6 -14.08 -13.51 18.62
C VAL A 6 -14.39 -12.88 19.95
N ARG A 7 -14.82 -13.68 20.96
CA ARG A 7 -15.09 -13.16 22.31
C ARG A 7 -13.86 -12.55 22.97
N ALA A 8 -12.71 -13.23 22.88
CA ALA A 8 -11.44 -12.70 23.41
C ALA A 8 -11.02 -11.40 22.72
N PHE A 9 -11.19 -11.32 21.40
CA PHE A 9 -10.92 -10.13 20.62
C PHE A 9 -11.79 -8.95 21.06
N PHE A 10 -13.11 -9.13 21.16
CA PHE A 10 -14.03 -8.08 21.62
C PHE A 10 -13.76 -7.65 23.05
N VAL A 11 -13.54 -8.60 23.96
CA VAL A 11 -13.23 -8.28 25.37
C VAL A 11 -11.93 -7.49 25.46
N LEU A 12 -10.89 -7.91 24.74
CA LEU A 12 -9.60 -7.22 24.72
C LEU A 12 -9.73 -5.81 24.13
N SER A 13 -10.43 -5.67 23.00
CA SER A 13 -10.66 -4.38 22.35
C SER A 13 -11.49 -3.43 23.24
N ILE A 14 -12.55 -3.91 23.89
CA ILE A 14 -13.38 -3.12 24.82
C ILE A 14 -12.60 -2.74 26.08
N LEU A 15 -11.81 -3.66 26.65
CA LEU A 15 -10.97 -3.37 27.81
C LEU A 15 -9.92 -2.29 27.49
N MET A 16 -9.31 -2.36 26.31
CA MET A 16 -8.34 -1.36 25.88
C MET A 16 -8.98 0.03 25.69
N ILE A 17 -10.15 0.09 25.07
CA ILE A 17 -10.88 1.36 24.87
C ILE A 17 -11.42 1.89 26.22
N GLY A 18 -11.91 1.02 27.08
CA GLY A 18 -12.43 1.39 28.42
C GLY A 18 -11.32 1.94 29.32
N SER A 19 -10.10 1.36 29.28
CA SER A 19 -8.95 1.87 30.03
C SER A 19 -8.45 3.21 29.48
N GLY A 20 -8.55 3.44 28.17
CA GLY A 20 -8.21 4.71 27.54
C GLY A 20 -9.10 5.87 28.02
N ASN A 21 -10.39 5.64 28.22
CA ASN A 21 -11.32 6.66 28.67
C ASN A 21 -11.13 7.09 30.14
N LEU A 22 -10.62 6.21 31.00
CA LEU A 22 -10.33 6.56 32.40
C LEU A 22 -9.10 7.48 32.57
N PHE A 23 -8.24 7.57 31.55
CA PHE A 23 -7.01 8.36 31.58
C PHE A 23 -6.89 9.39 30.45
N ALA A 24 -7.91 9.49 29.59
CA ALA A 24 -7.95 10.44 28.45
C ALA A 24 -8.33 11.88 28.86
N GLN A 25 -8.49 12.17 30.14
CA GLN A 25 -8.53 13.54 30.62
C GLN A 25 -7.12 14.10 30.66
N GLU A 26 -6.82 15.03 29.73
CA GLU A 26 -5.58 15.79 29.60
C GLU A 26 -4.42 15.15 28.80
N THR A 27 -4.67 14.55 27.68
CA THR A 27 -3.76 14.73 26.58
C THR A 27 -4.53 15.37 25.42
N THR A 28 -4.64 16.68 25.51
CA THR A 28 -4.81 17.50 24.31
C THR A 28 -3.79 17.03 23.29
N ASN A 29 -4.15 17.06 22.00
CA ASN A 29 -3.30 16.79 20.84
C ASN A 29 -1.95 17.57 20.80
N GLU A 30 -1.38 17.89 21.94
CA GLU A 30 -0.17 18.69 22.12
C GLU A 30 1.11 17.92 21.85
N ASP A 31 1.11 16.59 21.81
CA ASP A 31 2.35 15.82 21.66
C ASP A 31 2.54 15.13 20.31
N THR A 32 1.57 15.17 19.41
CA THR A 32 1.79 14.75 18.02
C THR A 32 2.06 15.91 17.07
N THR A 33 1.62 17.09 17.39
CA THR A 33 2.10 18.34 16.85
C THR A 33 2.88 18.99 17.96
N ALA A 34 4.17 19.17 17.83
CA ALA A 34 4.93 20.00 18.74
C ALA A 34 4.28 21.38 18.81
N THR A 35 3.32 21.56 19.70
CA THR A 35 2.95 22.86 20.21
C THR A 35 4.11 23.37 21.06
N MET A 36 5.18 23.70 20.39
CA MET A 36 6.19 24.60 20.93
C MET A 36 5.70 26.04 20.89
N ASP A 37 4.39 26.28 20.99
CA ASP A 37 3.78 27.53 20.60
C ASP A 37 3.52 28.49 21.74
N LYS A 38 4.09 28.30 22.90
CA LYS A 38 3.88 29.31 23.92
C LYS A 38 5.12 30.13 24.32
N GLU A 39 6.33 29.76 23.89
CA GLU A 39 7.51 30.60 24.10
C GLU A 39 8.56 30.37 23.00
N GLY A 40 8.47 31.11 21.88
CA GLY A 40 9.63 31.38 21.01
C GLY A 40 10.05 30.27 20.04
N GLY A 41 9.19 29.29 19.73
CA GLY A 41 9.42 28.33 18.66
C GLY A 41 9.09 28.92 17.28
N LEU A 42 9.87 28.61 16.25
CA LEU A 42 9.57 28.95 14.87
C LEU A 42 8.22 28.33 14.51
N ASN A 43 7.18 29.18 14.33
CA ASN A 43 5.88 28.77 13.84
C ASN A 43 6.02 28.34 12.37
N TYR A 44 6.21 27.05 12.11
CA TYR A 44 6.14 26.52 10.75
C TYR A 44 4.68 26.48 10.32
N ALA A 45 4.39 27.03 9.14
CA ALA A 45 3.08 26.86 8.56
C ALA A 45 2.79 25.36 8.34
N PRO A 46 1.56 24.90 8.64
CA PRO A 46 1.23 23.48 8.49
C PRO A 46 1.41 23.01 7.04
N ALA A 47 2.11 21.92 6.88
CA ALA A 47 2.39 21.32 5.59
C ALA A 47 1.45 20.13 5.35
N TYR A 48 0.80 20.12 4.20
CA TYR A 48 -0.17 19.10 3.83
C TYR A 48 0.28 18.35 2.60
N PHE A 49 -0.21 17.13 2.44
CA PHE A 49 -0.12 16.35 1.20
C PHE A 49 -1.45 15.67 0.87
N TYR A 50 -1.62 15.28 -0.36
CA TYR A 50 -2.75 14.50 -0.84
C TYR A 50 -2.31 13.49 -1.91
N TYR A 51 -3.18 12.55 -2.26
CA TYR A 51 -2.96 11.62 -3.36
C TYR A 51 -3.88 11.96 -4.53
N LEU A 52 -3.38 11.84 -5.76
CA LEU A 52 -4.21 11.92 -6.95
C LEU A 52 -4.95 10.60 -7.14
N ASN A 53 -6.19 10.57 -6.71
CA ASN A 53 -7.07 9.44 -7.01
C ASN A 53 -7.79 9.67 -8.35
N THR A 54 -8.08 8.58 -9.06
CA THR A 54 -8.91 8.61 -10.26
C THR A 54 -10.36 8.99 -9.94
N SER A 55 -10.85 8.67 -8.74
CA SER A 55 -12.14 9.13 -8.23
C SER A 55 -12.00 10.52 -7.60
N ILE A 56 -12.64 11.51 -8.18
CA ILE A 56 -12.63 12.90 -7.67
C ILE A 56 -13.27 12.97 -6.28
N ALA A 57 -14.22 12.13 -5.98
CA ALA A 57 -14.87 12.06 -4.67
C ALA A 57 -13.87 11.75 -3.53
N LYS A 58 -12.83 10.99 -3.82
CA LYS A 58 -11.79 10.60 -2.86
C LYS A 58 -10.53 11.48 -2.89
N CYS A 59 -10.47 12.48 -3.78
CA CYS A 59 -9.29 13.35 -3.92
C CYS A 59 -9.00 14.25 -2.71
N LYS A 60 -9.72 14.15 -1.60
CA LYS A 60 -9.84 15.27 -0.69
C LYS A 60 -9.32 15.14 0.72
N ASP A 61 -8.57 14.14 1.03
CA ASP A 61 -7.96 14.13 2.34
C ASP A 61 -6.60 14.81 2.29
N LEU A 62 -6.60 16.16 2.43
CA LEU A 62 -5.40 16.89 2.81
C LEU A 62 -4.94 16.33 4.15
N GLN A 63 -3.89 15.56 4.11
CA GLN A 63 -3.29 14.96 5.28
C GLN A 63 -2.14 15.83 5.77
N LEU A 64 -2.08 16.10 7.05
CA LEU A 64 -0.93 16.72 7.68
C LEU A 64 0.30 15.82 7.51
N ILE A 65 1.44 16.43 7.21
CA ILE A 65 2.70 15.70 7.22
C ILE A 65 2.96 15.25 8.65
N ASP A 66 3.07 13.93 8.84
CA ASP A 66 3.41 13.37 10.13
C ASP A 66 4.86 13.73 10.50
N THR A 67 5.02 14.49 11.56
CA THR A 67 6.31 14.90 12.13
C THR A 67 6.70 14.08 13.36
N SER A 68 5.92 13.06 13.70
CA SER A 68 6.21 12.20 14.86
C SER A 68 7.56 11.50 14.71
N VAL A 69 8.20 11.22 15.84
CA VAL A 69 9.47 10.49 15.87
C VAL A 69 9.26 9.03 15.50
N LEU A 70 8.11 8.46 15.84
CA LEU A 70 7.80 7.07 15.58
C LEU A 70 7.70 6.76 14.07
N ASN A 71 7.08 7.68 13.31
CA ASN A 71 6.84 7.51 11.88
C ASN A 71 7.78 8.39 11.03
N ALA A 72 8.81 8.99 11.64
CA ALA A 72 9.72 9.89 10.94
C ALA A 72 10.42 9.21 9.79
N TYR A 73 10.66 7.93 9.91
CA TYR A 73 11.26 7.11 8.93
C TYR A 73 10.97 5.62 9.19
N CYS A 74 11.01 4.82 8.17
CA CYS A 74 10.77 3.40 8.26
C CYS A 74 11.67 2.67 7.26
N GLU A 75 12.45 1.74 7.74
CA GLU A 75 13.32 0.88 6.93
C GLU A 75 12.54 -0.01 5.95
N ASP A 76 11.27 -0.26 6.23
CA ASP A 76 10.40 -1.06 5.39
C ASP A 76 9.06 -0.35 5.18
N ILE A 77 8.73 -0.03 3.93
CA ILE A 77 7.49 0.66 3.54
C ILE A 77 6.26 -0.12 4.00
N SER A 78 6.32 -1.45 4.02
CA SER A 78 5.23 -2.30 4.47
C SER A 78 4.88 -2.11 5.95
N LEU A 79 5.83 -1.66 6.76
CA LEU A 79 5.63 -1.40 8.18
C LEU A 79 4.80 -0.15 8.46
N ASN A 80 4.71 0.77 7.49
CA ASN A 80 3.87 1.98 7.61
C ASN A 80 2.40 1.74 7.28
N SER A 81 2.04 0.55 6.80
CA SER A 81 0.66 0.21 6.50
C SER A 81 -0.03 -0.43 7.70
N HIS A 82 -1.36 -0.35 7.74
CA HIS A 82 -2.15 -1.13 8.68
C HIS A 82 -2.12 -2.63 8.37
N HIS A 83 -1.69 -3.03 7.16
CA HIS A 83 -1.60 -4.43 6.78
C HIS A 83 -0.36 -5.11 7.38
N LEU A 84 -0.50 -6.40 7.68
CA LEU A 84 0.60 -7.26 8.10
C LEU A 84 1.01 -8.12 6.91
N TYR A 85 2.31 -8.14 6.59
CA TYR A 85 2.80 -8.80 5.37
C TYR A 85 3.63 -10.05 5.67
N ALA A 86 3.37 -11.10 4.90
CA ALA A 86 4.27 -12.22 4.71
C ALA A 86 5.29 -11.83 3.63
N THR A 87 6.59 -11.89 3.97
CA THR A 87 7.70 -11.47 3.10
C THR A 87 8.58 -12.65 2.73
N LEU A 88 9.49 -12.46 1.77
CA LEU A 88 10.50 -13.44 1.39
C LEU A 88 11.80 -13.32 2.20
N GLY A 89 11.78 -12.53 3.29
CA GLY A 89 12.91 -12.41 4.21
C GLY A 89 13.92 -11.32 3.91
N CYS A 90 13.80 -10.58 2.80
CA CYS A 90 14.61 -9.40 2.49
C CYS A 90 13.72 -8.20 2.19
N PHE A 91 14.20 -7.00 2.48
CA PHE A 91 13.52 -5.76 2.17
C PHE A 91 13.38 -5.54 0.66
N GLY A 92 12.24 -5.07 0.20
CA GLY A 92 11.97 -4.80 -1.22
C GLY A 92 11.59 -6.03 -2.06
N GLN A 93 11.55 -7.23 -1.49
CA GLN A 93 11.11 -8.44 -2.18
C GLN A 93 9.58 -8.58 -2.18
N ALA A 94 9.09 -9.62 -2.87
CA ALA A 94 7.68 -9.95 -2.93
C ALA A 94 7.07 -10.11 -1.55
N GLN A 95 5.85 -9.60 -1.38
CA GLN A 95 5.12 -9.67 -0.13
C GLN A 95 3.63 -9.90 -0.37
N LYS A 96 2.99 -10.56 0.57
CA LYS A 96 1.54 -10.80 0.57
C LYS A 96 0.94 -10.41 1.91
N ALA A 97 -0.16 -9.67 1.89
CA ALA A 97 -0.87 -9.34 3.12
C ALA A 97 -1.39 -10.61 3.81
N MET A 98 -1.13 -10.76 5.12
CA MET A 98 -1.66 -11.84 5.95
C MET A 98 -3.13 -11.61 6.30
N ASN A 99 -3.55 -10.36 6.43
CA ASN A 99 -4.96 -10.02 6.52
C ASN A 99 -5.56 -10.00 5.12
N PHE A 100 -6.69 -10.69 4.94
CA PHE A 100 -7.37 -10.73 3.66
C PHE A 100 -7.74 -9.31 3.23
N ASN A 101 -7.36 -8.94 2.04
CA ASN A 101 -7.71 -7.67 1.43
C ASN A 101 -7.98 -7.90 -0.06
N PHE A 102 -9.12 -7.45 -0.53
CA PHE A 102 -9.45 -7.45 -1.94
C PHE A 102 -9.55 -6.01 -2.41
N SER A 103 -8.69 -5.67 -3.35
CA SER A 103 -8.72 -4.38 -4.03
C SER A 103 -8.57 -4.61 -5.53
N ARG A 104 -9.38 -3.93 -6.32
CA ARG A 104 -9.31 -4.01 -7.77
C ARG A 104 -9.52 -2.64 -8.39
N LYS A 105 -8.75 -2.35 -9.43
CA LYS A 105 -8.99 -1.22 -10.33
C LYS A 105 -9.95 -1.65 -11.43
N HIS A 106 -10.82 -0.76 -11.87
CA HIS A 106 -11.68 -1.02 -13.03
C HIS A 106 -10.88 -1.07 -14.34
N GLY A 107 -11.39 -1.81 -15.33
CA GLY A 107 -10.78 -1.96 -16.65
C GLY A 107 -9.73 -3.08 -16.74
N PHE A 108 -8.97 -3.06 -17.82
CA PHE A 108 -7.98 -4.08 -18.14
C PHE A 108 -6.80 -4.07 -17.18
N GLN A 109 -6.45 -5.25 -16.68
CA GLN A 109 -5.24 -5.48 -15.90
C GLN A 109 -4.49 -6.70 -16.46
N TYR A 110 -3.18 -6.54 -16.63
CA TYR A 110 -2.35 -7.67 -17.05
C TYR A 110 -2.13 -8.63 -15.88
N LYS A 111 -1.62 -8.16 -14.75
CA LYS A 111 -1.43 -8.87 -13.48
C LYS A 111 -1.25 -7.89 -12.33
N GLN A 112 -1.55 -8.30 -11.11
CA GLN A 112 -1.11 -7.63 -9.89
C GLN A 112 0.29 -8.11 -9.52
N LEU A 113 1.13 -7.22 -9.04
CA LEU A 113 2.48 -7.56 -8.61
C LEU A 113 2.54 -7.68 -7.08
N PRO A 114 3.28 -8.67 -6.58
CA PRO A 114 3.54 -8.76 -5.14
C PRO A 114 4.53 -7.69 -4.64
N TYR A 115 4.91 -6.75 -5.49
CA TYR A 115 5.79 -5.61 -5.22
C TYR A 115 5.05 -4.27 -5.31
N ASP A 116 3.72 -4.25 -5.46
CA ASP A 116 2.94 -3.02 -5.73
C ASP A 116 3.17 -1.92 -4.68
N SER A 117 3.49 -2.30 -3.43
CA SER A 117 3.85 -1.34 -2.38
C SER A 117 5.15 -0.57 -2.63
N TYR A 118 6.03 -1.11 -3.45
CA TYR A 118 7.32 -0.49 -3.82
C TYR A 118 7.24 0.25 -5.16
N LEU A 119 6.24 0.01 -5.98
CA LEU A 119 6.03 0.73 -7.23
C LEU A 119 5.48 2.12 -6.99
N ARG A 120 6.10 3.13 -7.58
CA ARG A 120 5.63 4.50 -7.51
C ARG A 120 4.76 4.83 -8.72
N THR A 121 3.47 4.93 -8.48
CA THR A 121 2.48 5.39 -9.45
C THR A 121 1.93 6.74 -9.02
N PHE A 122 1.27 7.48 -9.92
CA PHE A 122 0.64 8.74 -9.55
C PHE A 122 -0.42 8.58 -8.44
N GLU A 123 -1.01 7.41 -8.29
CA GLU A 123 -2.04 7.11 -7.29
C GLU A 123 -1.47 7.01 -5.86
N ASN A 124 -0.22 6.54 -5.71
CA ASN A 124 0.45 6.43 -4.42
C ASN A 124 1.53 7.51 -4.20
N TRP A 125 1.67 8.45 -5.14
CA TRP A 125 2.56 9.58 -5.03
C TRP A 125 1.99 10.65 -4.12
N LYS A 126 2.74 11.08 -3.12
CA LYS A 126 2.37 12.21 -2.25
C LYS A 126 2.59 13.52 -2.98
N ILE A 127 1.53 14.29 -3.15
CA ILE A 127 1.58 15.62 -3.73
C ILE A 127 1.48 16.62 -2.60
N TYR A 128 2.50 17.43 -2.43
CA TYR A 128 2.59 18.36 -1.34
C TYR A 128 1.92 19.69 -1.69
N SER A 129 1.09 20.18 -0.76
CA SER A 129 0.48 21.51 -0.80
C SER A 129 1.08 22.31 0.36
N LEU A 130 1.97 23.22 0.04
CA LEU A 130 2.84 23.89 1.01
C LEU A 130 2.89 25.39 0.78
N PRO A 131 2.90 26.21 1.84
CA PRO A 131 3.20 27.62 1.73
C PRO A 131 4.72 27.91 1.59
N THR A 132 5.58 26.94 1.95
CA THR A 132 7.03 27.09 1.99
C THR A 132 7.72 25.91 1.32
N VAL A 133 9.05 25.97 1.15
CA VAL A 133 9.84 24.86 0.61
C VAL A 133 9.88 23.71 1.60
N TYR A 134 9.69 22.50 1.08
CA TYR A 134 9.77 21.26 1.85
C TYR A 134 10.79 20.31 1.24
N THR A 135 11.71 19.81 2.05
CA THR A 135 12.65 18.76 1.66
C THR A 135 12.76 17.74 2.78
N ASN A 136 12.63 16.47 2.45
CA ASN A 136 12.83 15.35 3.37
C ASN A 136 13.86 14.39 2.79
N LEU A 137 14.92 14.12 3.54
CA LEU A 137 15.97 13.16 3.20
C LEU A 137 15.98 12.07 4.27
N SER A 138 16.03 10.81 3.86
CA SER A 138 16.23 9.70 4.79
C SER A 138 17.20 8.67 4.20
N TYR A 139 17.98 8.07 5.06
CA TYR A 139 18.89 7.00 4.73
C TYR A 139 18.92 5.96 5.83
N ASP A 140 18.76 4.71 5.45
CA ASP A 140 18.74 3.56 6.31
C ASP A 140 19.75 2.53 5.82
N PHE A 141 20.43 1.94 6.78
CA PHE A 141 21.35 0.84 6.56
C PHE A 141 21.03 -0.31 7.51
N ALA A 142 20.87 -1.53 6.99
CA ALA A 142 20.59 -2.70 7.79
C ALA A 142 21.51 -3.89 7.46
N SER A 143 21.52 -4.87 8.35
CA SER A 143 22.23 -6.12 8.17
C SER A 143 21.78 -6.83 6.89
N GLY A 144 22.71 -7.42 6.13
CA GLY A 144 22.48 -7.95 4.79
C GLY A 144 22.81 -6.91 3.71
N LYS A 145 23.48 -5.81 4.09
CA LYS A 145 23.78 -4.64 3.28
C LYS A 145 22.52 -4.05 2.63
N GLU A 146 21.43 -4.11 3.37
CA GLU A 146 20.19 -3.45 2.97
C GLU A 146 20.39 -1.94 3.16
N ASN A 147 20.21 -1.18 2.08
CA ASN A 147 20.30 0.27 2.06
C ASN A 147 19.01 0.82 1.49
N HIS A 148 18.41 1.79 2.16
CA HIS A 148 17.25 2.51 1.69
C HIS A 148 17.54 4.01 1.74
N PHE A 149 17.44 4.67 0.61
CA PHE A 149 17.56 6.11 0.51
C PHE A 149 16.27 6.70 -0.07
N SER A 150 15.76 7.73 0.56
CA SER A 150 14.60 8.48 0.08
C SER A 150 14.87 9.98 0.15
N ALA A 151 14.56 10.67 -0.93
CA ALA A 151 14.62 12.12 -1.03
C ALA A 151 13.31 12.64 -1.61
N THR A 152 12.70 13.61 -0.97
CA THR A 152 11.49 14.29 -1.45
C THR A 152 11.71 15.78 -1.39
N HIS A 153 11.31 16.49 -2.45
CA HIS A 153 11.37 17.94 -2.54
C HIS A 153 10.08 18.50 -3.12
N ALA A 154 9.54 19.54 -2.50
CA ALA A 154 8.37 20.26 -3.01
C ALA A 154 8.55 21.76 -2.81
N GLN A 155 8.24 22.54 -3.85
CA GLN A 155 8.46 23.99 -3.87
C GLN A 155 7.46 24.70 -4.79
N HIS A 156 6.96 25.84 -4.35
CA HIS A 156 6.36 26.82 -5.23
C HIS A 156 7.46 27.54 -6.03
N ILE A 157 7.44 27.39 -7.36
CA ILE A 157 8.41 28.04 -8.24
C ILE A 157 7.92 29.43 -8.66
N TYR A 158 6.62 29.52 -8.92
CA TYR A 158 5.97 30.74 -9.40
C TYR A 158 4.51 30.75 -8.95
N GLU A 159 3.82 31.88 -9.02
CA GLU A 159 2.40 32.01 -8.66
C GLU A 159 1.57 30.94 -9.40
N GLY A 160 0.96 30.05 -8.63
CA GLY A 160 0.15 28.93 -9.13
C GLY A 160 0.97 27.72 -9.64
N LEU A 161 2.31 27.75 -9.67
CA LEU A 161 3.13 26.64 -10.13
C LEU A 161 3.89 25.99 -8.98
N THR A 162 3.61 24.72 -8.74
CA THR A 162 4.27 23.88 -7.73
C THR A 162 5.04 22.74 -8.38
N LEU A 163 6.28 22.53 -7.97
CA LEU A 163 7.11 21.37 -8.30
C LEU A 163 7.06 20.38 -7.14
N ASN A 164 6.91 19.09 -7.46
CA ASN A 164 7.09 17.96 -6.56
C ASN A 164 8.08 17.00 -7.20
N ALA A 165 9.13 16.61 -6.48
CA ALA A 165 10.12 15.66 -6.96
C ALA A 165 10.47 14.64 -5.86
N GLY A 166 10.77 13.42 -6.25
CA GLY A 166 11.17 12.38 -5.31
C GLY A 166 12.06 11.33 -5.96
N LEU A 167 12.96 10.82 -5.16
CA LEU A 167 13.86 9.71 -5.46
C LEU A 167 13.81 8.73 -4.31
N GLU A 168 13.68 7.45 -4.62
CA GLU A 168 13.78 6.38 -3.64
C GLU A 168 14.62 5.24 -4.22
N THR A 169 15.55 4.72 -3.43
CA THR A 169 16.38 3.59 -3.85
C THR A 169 16.47 2.56 -2.73
N ILE A 170 16.31 1.29 -3.10
CA ILE A 170 16.51 0.16 -2.21
C ILE A 170 17.60 -0.72 -2.83
N LEU A 171 18.65 -0.96 -2.08
CA LEU A 171 19.75 -1.81 -2.48
C LEU A 171 20.00 -2.84 -1.39
N ALA A 172 20.02 -4.11 -1.73
CA ALA A 172 20.33 -5.18 -0.79
C ALA A 172 21.15 -6.28 -1.47
N GLU A 173 22.12 -6.87 -0.76
CA GLU A 173 22.78 -8.08 -1.21
C GLU A 173 21.98 -9.34 -0.84
N GLY A 174 21.05 -9.20 0.12
CA GLY A 174 20.34 -10.31 0.69
C GLY A 174 21.19 -11.14 1.66
N ARG A 175 20.56 -12.12 2.27
CA ARG A 175 21.20 -13.02 3.26
C ARG A 175 21.48 -14.42 2.71
N TYR A 176 20.69 -14.82 1.73
CA TYR A 176 20.76 -16.12 1.05
C TYR A 176 21.41 -15.96 -0.32
N VAL A 177 21.82 -17.08 -0.92
CA VAL A 177 22.31 -17.12 -2.29
C VAL A 177 21.23 -16.55 -3.22
N ASN A 178 21.62 -15.79 -4.23
CA ASN A 178 20.80 -15.21 -5.27
C ASN A 178 19.56 -14.44 -4.74
N GLN A 179 19.77 -13.55 -3.76
CA GLN A 179 18.73 -12.73 -3.14
C GLN A 179 19.00 -11.21 -3.29
N ALA A 180 19.95 -10.83 -4.15
CA ALA A 180 20.29 -9.43 -4.33
C ALA A 180 19.13 -8.65 -4.95
N LEU A 181 18.97 -7.41 -4.52
CA LEU A 181 17.90 -6.52 -4.96
C LEU A 181 18.45 -5.13 -5.26
N ARG A 182 17.96 -4.55 -6.34
CA ARG A 182 18.12 -3.14 -6.67
C ARG A 182 16.79 -2.58 -7.14
N ASP A 183 16.25 -1.63 -6.38
CA ASP A 183 15.06 -0.86 -6.74
C ASP A 183 15.43 0.62 -6.82
N VAL A 184 14.96 1.29 -7.87
CA VAL A 184 15.14 2.74 -8.09
C VAL A 184 13.81 3.32 -8.55
N ASN A 185 13.28 4.23 -7.78
CA ASN A 185 12.05 4.96 -8.06
C ASN A 185 12.36 6.45 -8.19
N VAL A 186 11.94 7.05 -9.29
CA VAL A 186 12.06 8.48 -9.55
C VAL A 186 10.70 9.03 -9.92
N GLY A 187 10.33 10.18 -9.39
CA GLY A 187 9.11 10.85 -9.77
C GLY A 187 9.25 12.36 -9.79
N VAL A 188 8.56 12.98 -10.74
CA VAL A 188 8.49 14.44 -10.88
C VAL A 188 7.06 14.84 -11.20
N GLY A 189 6.54 15.83 -10.50
CA GLY A 189 5.21 16.40 -10.70
C GLY A 189 5.25 17.91 -10.84
N LEU A 190 4.46 18.44 -11.74
CA LEU A 190 4.22 19.87 -11.95
C LEU A 190 2.74 20.12 -11.84
N ASP A 191 2.34 21.00 -10.93
CA ASP A 191 0.99 21.47 -10.75
C ASP A 191 0.93 22.95 -11.06
N TYR A 192 0.10 23.31 -12.05
CA TYR A 192 -0.15 24.71 -12.37
C TYR A 192 -1.64 25.01 -12.34
N VAL A 193 -2.01 26.02 -11.60
CA VAL A 193 -3.37 26.56 -11.53
C VAL A 193 -3.32 28.06 -11.84
N MET A 194 -4.06 28.49 -12.86
CA MET A 194 -4.13 29.92 -13.19
C MET A 194 -4.64 30.72 -12.00
N PRO A 195 -4.17 31.97 -11.78
CA PRO A 195 -4.62 32.82 -10.67
C PRO A 195 -6.14 33.07 -10.66
N ASN A 196 -6.81 33.07 -11.82
CA ASN A 196 -8.25 33.15 -11.93
C ASN A 196 -8.99 31.81 -11.73
N ARG A 197 -8.25 30.71 -11.47
CA ARG A 197 -8.74 29.32 -11.26
C ARG A 197 -9.63 28.79 -12.39
N ARG A 198 -9.58 29.36 -13.59
CA ARG A 198 -10.36 28.87 -14.74
C ARG A 198 -9.75 27.64 -15.39
N TYR A 199 -8.45 27.53 -15.37
CA TYR A 199 -7.71 26.45 -15.99
C TYR A 199 -6.64 25.97 -15.02
N GLY A 200 -6.49 24.66 -14.94
CA GLY A 200 -5.39 24.00 -14.23
C GLY A 200 -4.83 22.84 -15.03
N ILE A 201 -3.56 22.55 -14.82
CA ILE A 201 -2.85 21.43 -15.43
C ILE A 201 -1.95 20.77 -14.39
N LYS A 202 -1.98 19.44 -14.35
CA LYS A 202 -1.13 18.60 -13.52
C LYS A 202 -0.40 17.60 -14.41
N LEU A 203 0.90 17.57 -14.33
CA LEU A 203 1.73 16.65 -15.09
C LEU A 203 2.62 15.86 -14.13
N TYR A 204 2.54 14.54 -14.17
CA TYR A 204 3.36 13.64 -13.35
C TYR A 204 4.05 12.62 -14.22
N TYR A 205 5.30 12.39 -13.91
CA TYR A 205 6.10 11.31 -14.47
C TYR A 205 6.69 10.49 -13.35
N SER A 206 6.57 9.18 -13.41
CA SER A 206 7.29 8.26 -12.53
C SER A 206 8.01 7.18 -13.34
N PHE A 207 9.16 6.78 -12.84
CA PHE A 207 9.98 5.71 -13.35
C PHE A 207 10.37 4.79 -12.21
N THR A 208 10.15 3.49 -12.37
CA THR A 208 10.59 2.44 -11.46
C THR A 208 11.41 1.42 -12.20
N MET A 209 12.53 1.03 -11.62
CA MET A 209 13.35 -0.08 -12.08
C MET A 209 13.66 -1.01 -10.90
N MET A 210 13.16 -2.25 -10.98
CA MET A 210 13.41 -3.29 -9.99
C MET A 210 14.19 -4.43 -10.63
N LYS A 211 15.31 -4.79 -10.03
CA LYS A 211 16.14 -5.93 -10.41
C LYS A 211 16.29 -6.84 -9.19
N LEU A 212 15.81 -8.06 -9.29
CA LEU A 212 15.68 -9.00 -8.18
C LEU A 212 16.40 -10.30 -8.53
N GLY A 213 17.39 -10.69 -7.73
CA GLY A 213 17.85 -12.07 -7.70
C GLY A 213 16.79 -12.97 -7.08
N GLU A 214 16.45 -14.03 -7.75
CA GLU A 214 15.38 -14.94 -7.37
C GLU A 214 15.96 -16.31 -7.04
N ASN A 215 15.94 -16.67 -5.77
CA ASN A 215 16.50 -17.97 -5.34
C ASN A 215 15.49 -19.13 -5.30
N GLY A 216 14.20 -18.85 -5.49
CA GLY A 216 13.15 -19.88 -5.44
C GLY A 216 12.91 -20.50 -4.05
N GLY A 217 13.54 -19.96 -3.00
CA GLY A 217 13.54 -20.53 -1.64
C GLY A 217 14.67 -21.53 -1.41
N ILE A 218 14.85 -21.93 -0.15
CA ILE A 218 15.83 -22.96 0.25
C ILE A 218 15.31 -24.35 -0.06
N LEU A 219 16.20 -25.26 -0.48
CA LEU A 219 15.84 -26.65 -0.81
C LEU A 219 15.42 -27.48 0.42
N TYR A 220 16.08 -27.26 1.55
CA TYR A 220 15.88 -28.08 2.76
C TYR A 220 15.67 -27.23 4.01
N ASP A 221 14.45 -27.11 4.48
CA ASP A 221 14.11 -26.40 5.72
C ASP A 221 14.84 -26.97 6.96
N THR A 222 15.14 -28.28 6.94
CA THR A 222 15.92 -28.96 7.99
C THR A 222 17.34 -28.41 8.10
N ALA A 223 17.96 -27.98 7.00
CA ALA A 223 19.28 -27.38 7.01
C ALA A 223 19.30 -26.02 7.71
N PHE A 224 18.24 -25.23 7.53
CA PHE A 224 18.05 -23.97 8.26
C PHE A 224 17.79 -24.22 9.75
N ALA A 225 16.93 -25.17 10.10
CA ALA A 225 16.65 -25.56 11.48
C ALA A 225 17.91 -26.06 12.20
N ALA A 226 18.81 -26.76 11.48
CA ALA A 226 20.10 -27.25 12.01
C ALA A 226 21.17 -26.15 12.20
N LYS A 227 20.81 -24.86 12.04
CA LYS A 227 21.71 -23.71 12.22
C LYS A 227 22.91 -23.66 11.26
N LYS A 228 22.79 -24.23 10.06
CA LYS A 228 23.80 -23.99 9.01
C LYS A 228 23.92 -22.50 8.72
N ASN A 229 25.10 -22.08 8.28
CA ASN A 229 25.30 -20.73 7.81
C ASN A 229 24.34 -20.46 6.64
N VAL A 230 23.54 -19.40 6.72
CA VAL A 230 22.51 -19.08 5.74
C VAL A 230 23.05 -18.87 4.32
N ARG A 231 24.30 -18.42 4.17
CA ARG A 231 24.98 -18.29 2.88
C ARG A 231 25.44 -19.62 2.25
N LEU A 232 25.37 -20.73 3.00
CA LEU A 232 25.73 -22.07 2.56
C LEU A 232 24.50 -22.97 2.40
N LEU A 233 23.29 -22.40 2.46
CA LEU A 233 22.07 -23.14 2.21
C LEU A 233 21.85 -23.26 0.71
N ASP A 234 21.54 -24.47 0.27
CA ASP A 234 21.18 -24.75 -1.10
C ASP A 234 19.82 -24.11 -1.42
N VAL A 235 19.72 -23.51 -2.59
CA VAL A 235 18.51 -22.81 -3.08
C VAL A 235 18.08 -23.41 -4.43
N HIS A 236 16.83 -23.17 -4.83
CA HIS A 236 16.35 -23.69 -6.11
C HIS A 236 17.02 -23.03 -7.31
N PHE A 237 17.34 -21.73 -7.23
CA PHE A 237 17.93 -21.00 -8.35
C PHE A 237 19.16 -20.20 -7.92
N THR A 238 20.24 -20.36 -8.65
CA THR A 238 21.50 -19.66 -8.42
C THR A 238 21.70 -18.48 -9.39
N THR A 239 21.00 -18.50 -10.54
CA THR A 239 21.18 -17.51 -11.64
C THR A 239 19.89 -16.81 -12.04
N ALA A 240 18.73 -17.23 -11.49
CA ALA A 240 17.45 -16.64 -11.86
C ALA A 240 17.33 -15.17 -11.41
N GLU A 241 16.80 -14.34 -12.30
CA GLU A 241 16.64 -12.90 -12.09
C GLU A 241 15.33 -12.38 -12.68
N ASN A 242 14.66 -11.54 -11.93
CA ASN A 242 13.55 -10.70 -12.39
C ASN A 242 13.99 -9.26 -12.62
N ASN A 243 13.59 -8.67 -13.75
CA ASN A 243 13.81 -7.27 -14.08
C ASN A 243 12.48 -6.64 -14.50
N THR A 244 11.95 -5.77 -13.67
CA THR A 244 10.73 -5.00 -13.94
C THR A 244 11.10 -3.55 -14.14
N MET A 245 10.64 -2.96 -15.26
CA MET A 245 10.75 -1.53 -15.52
C MET A 245 9.37 -0.97 -15.78
N ASP A 246 9.04 0.09 -15.09
CA ASP A 246 7.75 0.76 -15.15
C ASP A 246 7.92 2.24 -15.47
N ASN A 247 7.17 2.75 -16.43
CA ASN A 247 7.10 4.15 -16.78
C ASN A 247 5.65 4.59 -16.75
N HIS A 248 5.36 5.66 -16.05
CA HIS A 248 4.03 6.17 -15.90
C HIS A 248 4.02 7.68 -16.13
N ILE A 249 3.18 8.14 -17.06
CA ILE A 249 2.93 9.55 -17.34
C ILE A 249 1.46 9.82 -17.11
N PHE A 250 1.16 10.76 -16.25
CA PHE A 250 -0.21 11.22 -16.00
C PHE A 250 -0.31 12.71 -16.26
N LEU A 251 -1.30 13.09 -17.05
CA LEU A 251 -1.66 14.48 -17.33
C LEU A 251 -3.13 14.66 -17.01
N ARG A 252 -3.46 15.60 -16.13
CA ARG A 252 -4.81 16.11 -15.92
C ARG A 252 -4.85 17.57 -16.29
N HIS A 253 -5.80 17.97 -17.11
CA HIS A 253 -6.12 19.37 -17.27
C HIS A 253 -7.63 19.60 -17.22
N TYR A 254 -8.01 20.75 -16.73
CA TYR A 254 -9.41 21.08 -16.56
C TYR A 254 -9.68 22.53 -16.90
N LEU A 255 -10.90 22.79 -17.37
CA LEU A 255 -11.40 24.09 -17.70
C LEU A 255 -12.73 24.35 -16.98
N SER A 256 -12.80 25.42 -16.21
CA SER A 256 -14.06 25.89 -15.63
C SER A 256 -14.98 26.49 -16.73
N ILE A 257 -16.18 25.93 -16.82
CA ILE A 257 -17.22 26.44 -17.74
C ILE A 257 -18.12 27.50 -17.09
N SER A 258 -17.87 27.82 -15.83
CA SER A 258 -18.60 28.86 -15.11
C SER A 258 -18.12 30.26 -15.51
N PRO A 259 -19.00 31.18 -15.89
CA PRO A 259 -18.60 32.55 -16.19
C PRO A 259 -18.18 33.29 -14.91
N ASN A 260 -17.01 33.93 -14.95
CA ASN A 260 -16.42 34.84 -13.95
C ASN A 260 -16.74 34.57 -12.45
N ALA A 261 -16.00 33.71 -11.82
CA ALA A 261 -16.21 33.34 -10.42
C ALA A 261 -15.79 34.40 -9.37
N LYS A 262 -15.10 35.49 -9.76
CA LYS A 262 -14.57 36.49 -8.80
C LYS A 262 -15.51 37.63 -8.41
N GLU A 263 -16.55 37.94 -9.19
CA GLU A 263 -17.29 39.21 -8.98
C GLU A 263 -18.71 39.07 -8.47
N ASP A 264 -19.32 37.88 -8.43
CA ASP A 264 -20.72 37.76 -8.07
C ASP A 264 -21.02 36.57 -7.15
N LYS A 265 -21.42 36.88 -5.93
CA LYS A 265 -21.84 35.92 -4.90
C LYS A 265 -23.08 35.06 -5.28
N ARG A 266 -23.65 35.27 -6.44
CA ARG A 266 -24.88 34.60 -6.91
C ARG A 266 -24.69 33.71 -8.14
N LYS A 267 -23.45 33.51 -8.64
CA LYS A 267 -23.24 32.72 -9.86
C LYS A 267 -23.28 31.26 -9.59
N VAL A 268 -24.11 30.57 -10.33
CA VAL A 268 -24.19 29.08 -10.35
C VAL A 268 -22.88 28.55 -10.88
N ASN A 269 -22.20 27.73 -10.12
CA ASN A 269 -21.06 26.96 -10.60
C ASN A 269 -21.60 25.89 -11.57
N VAL A 270 -21.34 26.06 -12.86
CA VAL A 270 -21.75 25.08 -13.90
C VAL A 270 -20.82 23.89 -13.94
N GLY A 271 -19.64 24.01 -13.31
CA GLY A 271 -18.66 22.94 -13.19
C GLY A 271 -17.47 23.07 -14.14
N TYR A 272 -16.85 21.94 -14.38
CA TYR A 272 -15.59 21.81 -15.10
C TYR A 272 -15.67 20.72 -16.15
N ILE A 273 -15.01 20.92 -17.27
CA ILE A 273 -14.64 19.84 -18.19
C ILE A 273 -13.22 19.42 -17.85
N VAL A 274 -13.05 18.16 -17.62
CA VAL A 274 -11.76 17.56 -17.21
C VAL A 274 -11.34 16.51 -18.25
N HIS A 275 -10.06 16.51 -18.57
CA HIS A 275 -9.45 15.47 -19.38
C HIS A 275 -8.22 14.93 -18.65
N ASP A 276 -8.21 13.62 -18.45
CA ASP A 276 -7.07 12.88 -17.93
C ASP A 276 -6.48 12.02 -19.04
N LEU A 277 -5.16 12.10 -19.19
CA LEU A 277 -4.36 11.22 -20.03
C LEU A 277 -3.42 10.44 -19.12
N ASP A 278 -3.51 9.12 -19.15
CA ASP A 278 -2.71 8.20 -18.34
C ASP A 278 -2.01 7.20 -19.27
N TYR A 279 -0.69 7.30 -19.37
CA TYR A 279 0.13 6.37 -20.12
C TYR A 279 1.00 5.56 -19.19
N HIS A 280 0.79 4.25 -19.19
CA HIS A 280 1.49 3.28 -18.37
C HIS A 280 2.21 2.26 -19.26
N ALA A 281 3.50 2.02 -19.04
CA ALA A 281 4.29 1.10 -19.82
C ALA A 281 5.21 0.29 -18.92
N THR A 282 4.90 -1.00 -18.78
CA THR A 282 5.65 -1.92 -17.94
C THR A 282 6.33 -3.00 -18.79
N ARG A 283 7.56 -3.33 -18.43
CA ARG A 283 8.31 -4.43 -18.99
C ARG A 283 8.69 -5.40 -17.88
N TYR A 284 8.32 -6.66 -18.04
CA TYR A 284 8.70 -7.78 -17.18
C TYR A 284 9.69 -8.66 -17.92
N VAL A 285 10.81 -8.99 -17.31
CA VAL A 285 11.78 -9.96 -17.81
C VAL A 285 12.12 -10.91 -16.70
N PHE A 286 11.98 -12.20 -16.96
CA PHE A 286 12.51 -13.27 -16.13
C PHE A 286 13.54 -14.03 -16.94
N HIS A 287 14.72 -14.26 -16.39
CA HIS A 287 15.69 -15.16 -17.00
C HIS A 287 16.37 -16.03 -15.94
N ASP A 288 16.79 -17.21 -16.35
CA ASP A 288 17.57 -18.15 -15.57
C ASP A 288 18.52 -18.88 -16.52
N ASP A 289 19.80 -18.84 -16.23
CA ASP A 289 20.85 -19.38 -17.09
C ASP A 289 21.23 -20.83 -16.75
N GLU A 290 20.68 -21.39 -15.67
CA GLU A 290 20.96 -22.75 -15.18
C GLU A 290 19.69 -23.48 -14.74
N LEU A 291 18.85 -23.94 -15.68
CA LEU A 291 17.59 -24.65 -15.38
C LEU A 291 17.80 -26.08 -14.85
N SER A 292 18.95 -26.68 -15.10
CA SER A 292 19.15 -28.12 -14.94
C SER A 292 19.29 -28.60 -13.52
N ALA A 293 19.37 -27.70 -12.54
CA ALA A 293 19.73 -28.07 -11.17
C ALA A 293 18.54 -28.48 -10.29
N THR A 294 17.29 -28.19 -10.68
CA THR A 294 16.15 -28.36 -9.79
C THR A 294 14.87 -28.83 -10.49
N ASP A 295 14.10 -29.67 -9.83
CA ASP A 295 12.75 -30.11 -10.26
C ASP A 295 11.66 -29.06 -9.97
N PHE A 296 12.01 -27.77 -9.98
CA PHE A 296 11.03 -26.71 -9.70
C PHE A 296 9.97 -26.57 -10.78
N TYR A 297 10.33 -26.82 -12.05
CA TYR A 297 9.43 -26.76 -13.19
C TYR A 297 9.04 -28.16 -13.66
N ASP A 298 7.78 -28.35 -14.02
CA ASP A 298 7.26 -29.62 -14.52
C ASP A 298 7.76 -29.97 -15.94
N TYR A 299 8.08 -28.95 -16.74
CA TYR A 299 8.53 -29.11 -18.14
C TYR A 299 9.24 -27.86 -18.68
N HIS A 300 9.92 -28.05 -19.81
CA HIS A 300 10.57 -27.02 -20.60
C HIS A 300 10.09 -27.11 -22.04
N LEU A 301 9.49 -26.03 -22.58
CA LEU A 301 8.86 -26.04 -23.91
C LEU A 301 9.85 -25.74 -25.04
N PHE A 302 10.84 -24.89 -24.79
CA PHE A 302 11.72 -24.35 -25.83
C PHE A 302 13.19 -24.65 -25.59
N ASN A 303 13.67 -24.62 -24.35
CA ASN A 303 15.07 -24.79 -23.99
C ASN A 303 15.17 -25.46 -22.62
N ASN A 304 16.03 -26.48 -22.53
CA ASN A 304 16.23 -27.24 -21.29
C ASN A 304 17.29 -26.64 -20.38
N ASP A 305 18.15 -25.79 -20.90
CA ASP A 305 19.32 -25.26 -20.16
C ASP A 305 19.05 -23.88 -19.60
N THR A 306 18.32 -23.05 -20.35
CA THR A 306 18.06 -21.65 -19.98
C THR A 306 16.60 -21.27 -20.19
N THR A 307 16.12 -20.28 -19.43
CA THR A 307 14.83 -19.68 -19.70
C THR A 307 14.95 -18.16 -19.84
N TYR A 308 14.20 -17.61 -20.77
CA TYR A 308 14.05 -16.18 -20.95
C TYR A 308 12.63 -15.84 -21.34
N THR A 309 11.96 -15.08 -20.49
CA THR A 309 10.60 -14.63 -20.72
C THR A 309 10.55 -13.12 -20.68
N ARG A 310 10.01 -12.49 -21.71
CA ARG A 310 9.87 -11.04 -21.80
C ARG A 310 8.45 -10.66 -22.17
N ILE A 311 7.81 -9.89 -21.30
CA ILE A 311 6.47 -9.37 -21.49
C ILE A 311 6.50 -7.84 -21.40
N ARG A 312 5.80 -7.17 -22.32
CA ARG A 312 5.61 -5.73 -22.30
C ARG A 312 4.13 -5.42 -22.27
N PHE A 313 3.72 -4.72 -21.27
CA PHE A 313 2.37 -4.18 -21.14
C PHE A 313 2.41 -2.67 -21.37
N ARG A 314 1.50 -2.17 -22.19
CA ARG A 314 1.32 -0.74 -22.42
C ARG A 314 -0.16 -0.42 -22.36
N GLN A 315 -0.50 0.62 -21.65
CA GLN A 315 -1.86 1.10 -21.53
C GLN A 315 -1.90 2.61 -21.74
N LEU A 316 -2.82 3.06 -22.59
CA LEU A 316 -3.12 4.47 -22.75
C LEU A 316 -4.58 4.68 -22.39
N LYS A 317 -4.84 5.39 -21.30
CA LYS A 317 -6.20 5.78 -20.89
C LYS A 317 -6.43 7.25 -21.17
N ASN A 318 -7.58 7.55 -21.73
CA ASN A 318 -8.11 8.90 -21.91
C ASN A 318 -9.45 8.97 -21.21
N SER A 319 -9.60 9.88 -20.27
CA SER A 319 -10.85 10.10 -19.54
C SER A 319 -11.34 11.51 -19.79
N VAL A 320 -12.53 11.64 -20.37
CA VAL A 320 -13.17 12.94 -20.55
C VAL A 320 -14.46 12.95 -19.76
N TYR A 321 -14.60 13.93 -18.87
CA TYR A 321 -15.75 13.99 -17.99
C TYR A 321 -16.11 15.44 -17.58
N TRP A 322 -17.36 15.60 -17.23
CA TRP A 322 -17.84 16.78 -16.54
C TRP A 322 -17.81 16.53 -15.03
N SER A 323 -17.43 17.56 -14.27
CA SER A 323 -17.45 17.55 -12.81
C SER A 323 -18.04 18.85 -12.29
N SER A 324 -18.95 18.75 -11.34
CA SER A 324 -19.54 19.94 -10.70
C SER A 324 -18.54 20.67 -9.78
N TYR A 325 -17.42 20.07 -9.51
CA TYR A 325 -16.46 20.48 -8.49
C TYR A 325 -15.04 20.01 -8.82
N MET A 326 -14.02 20.82 -8.45
CA MET A 326 -12.61 20.44 -8.50
C MET A 326 -11.95 20.66 -7.12
N PRO A 327 -11.07 19.76 -6.69
CA PRO A 327 -10.43 19.84 -5.37
C PRO A 327 -9.64 21.11 -5.12
N GLU A 328 -9.07 21.70 -6.15
CA GLU A 328 -8.30 22.96 -6.06
C GLU A 328 -9.12 24.16 -5.62
N ASP A 329 -10.43 24.11 -5.79
CA ASP A 329 -11.32 25.18 -5.32
C ASP A 329 -11.53 25.17 -3.80
N THR A 330 -11.05 24.17 -3.11
CA THR A 330 -11.45 23.87 -1.73
C THR A 330 -10.41 24.11 -0.65
N ILE A 331 -9.43 24.90 -0.90
CA ILE A 331 -8.80 25.68 0.21
C ILE A 331 -9.88 26.57 0.87
N ILE A 332 -11.09 26.62 0.32
CA ILE A 332 -12.21 27.41 0.81
C ILE A 332 -13.12 26.54 1.70
N GLU A 333 -13.30 27.02 2.90
CA GLU A 333 -14.02 26.50 4.07
C GLU A 333 -15.48 26.05 3.89
N LYS A 334 -16.01 25.88 2.68
CA LYS A 334 -17.42 25.48 2.50
C LYS A 334 -17.54 24.11 1.89
N PRO A 335 -18.06 23.14 2.65
CA PRO A 335 -18.40 21.83 2.09
C PRO A 335 -19.46 22.00 0.99
N TYR A 336 -19.21 21.43 -0.20
CA TYR A 336 -20.22 21.31 -1.23
C TYR A 336 -21.39 20.45 -0.68
N PHE A 337 -22.61 20.84 -1.04
CA PHE A 337 -23.78 20.05 -0.70
C PHE A 337 -23.90 18.81 -1.59
N LEU A 338 -23.57 18.93 -2.86
CA LEU A 338 -23.68 17.88 -3.86
C LEU A 338 -22.53 18.01 -4.85
N HIS A 339 -21.82 16.92 -5.06
CA HIS A 339 -20.83 16.76 -6.11
C HIS A 339 -21.30 15.67 -7.09
N LEU A 340 -21.26 15.99 -8.36
CA LEU A 340 -21.58 15.07 -9.44
C LEU A 340 -20.44 15.08 -10.46
N ALA A 341 -20.08 13.90 -10.96
CA ALA A 341 -19.21 13.78 -12.11
C ALA A 341 -19.71 12.67 -13.03
N ALA A 342 -19.59 12.84 -14.33
CA ALA A 342 -19.95 11.82 -15.29
C ALA A 342 -19.10 11.95 -16.55
N GLY A 343 -18.70 10.84 -17.12
CA GLY A 343 -17.86 10.82 -18.31
C GLY A 343 -17.60 9.43 -18.86
N VAL A 344 -16.59 9.36 -19.70
CA VAL A 344 -16.17 8.13 -20.37
C VAL A 344 -14.66 7.97 -20.27
N ASN A 345 -14.22 6.79 -19.88
CA ASN A 345 -12.84 6.35 -19.97
C ASN A 345 -12.67 5.53 -21.26
N HIS A 346 -11.75 5.92 -22.10
CA HIS A 346 -11.25 5.15 -23.21
C HIS A 346 -9.90 4.56 -22.86
N SER A 347 -9.70 3.27 -23.05
CA SER A 347 -8.45 2.57 -22.73
C SER A 347 -7.99 1.71 -23.89
N LEU A 348 -6.76 1.94 -24.34
CA LEU A 348 -6.06 1.15 -25.34
C LEU A 348 -4.99 0.32 -24.61
N ASN A 349 -5.16 -0.99 -24.60
CA ASN A 349 -4.33 -1.95 -23.89
C ASN A 349 -3.54 -2.80 -24.88
N MET A 350 -2.24 -2.93 -24.67
CA MET A 350 -1.35 -3.70 -25.53
C MET A 350 -0.48 -4.62 -24.69
N VAL A 351 -0.56 -5.91 -24.93
CA VAL A 351 0.34 -6.92 -24.35
C VAL A 351 1.20 -7.49 -25.48
N TYR A 352 2.50 -7.53 -25.27
CA TYR A 352 3.45 -8.19 -26.15
C TYR A 352 4.15 -9.27 -25.35
N ASP A 353 4.00 -10.51 -25.77
CA ASP A 353 4.61 -11.68 -25.16
C ASP A 353 5.25 -12.60 -26.24
N THR A 354 5.59 -13.81 -25.88
CA THR A 354 6.18 -14.81 -26.77
C THR A 354 5.22 -15.24 -27.90
N THR A 355 3.89 -15.11 -27.70
CA THR A 355 2.85 -15.49 -28.68
C THR A 355 2.60 -14.40 -29.71
N GLY A 356 3.01 -13.16 -29.43
CA GLY A 356 2.82 -12.03 -30.32
C GLY A 356 2.27 -10.79 -29.64
N ARG A 357 1.26 -10.17 -30.27
CA ARG A 357 0.65 -8.92 -29.81
C ARG A 357 -0.84 -9.12 -29.56
N PHE A 358 -1.27 -8.88 -28.34
CA PHE A 358 -2.67 -8.69 -28.01
C PHE A 358 -2.98 -7.19 -27.95
N LEU A 359 -4.04 -6.76 -28.62
CA LEU A 359 -4.54 -5.39 -28.66
C LEU A 359 -5.98 -5.36 -28.19
N ASP A 360 -6.28 -4.53 -27.23
CA ASP A 360 -7.62 -4.40 -26.68
C ASP A 360 -7.99 -2.92 -26.54
N ASN A 361 -9.21 -2.60 -26.92
CA ASN A 361 -9.76 -1.25 -26.96
C ASN A 361 -11.08 -1.22 -26.16
N GLN A 362 -11.16 -0.39 -25.14
CA GLN A 362 -12.29 -0.37 -24.20
C GLN A 362 -12.86 1.03 -24.03
N PHE A 363 -14.19 1.09 -23.89
CA PHE A 363 -14.92 2.26 -23.46
C PHE A 363 -15.68 1.95 -22.17
N THR A 364 -15.47 2.75 -21.16
CA THR A 364 -16.06 2.59 -19.82
C THR A 364 -16.70 3.89 -19.38
N PRO A 365 -18.01 4.11 -19.65
CA PRO A 365 -18.75 5.18 -19.02
C PRO A 365 -18.75 5.04 -17.50
N PHE A 366 -18.74 6.18 -16.80
CA PHE A 366 -18.79 6.21 -15.36
C PHE A 366 -19.60 7.42 -14.85
N ALA A 367 -20.05 7.28 -13.61
CA ALA A 367 -20.69 8.35 -12.87
C ALA A 367 -20.30 8.31 -11.40
N THR A 368 -20.13 9.48 -10.82
CA THR A 368 -19.81 9.69 -9.40
C THR A 368 -20.82 10.62 -8.79
N ILE A 369 -21.31 10.29 -7.62
CA ILE A 369 -22.13 11.15 -6.79
C ILE A 369 -21.55 11.22 -5.38
N GLN A 370 -21.47 12.42 -4.82
CA GLN A 370 -21.12 12.63 -3.43
C GLN A 370 -21.97 13.75 -2.86
N THR A 371 -22.54 13.52 -1.69
CA THR A 371 -23.35 14.52 -1.00
C THR A 371 -23.02 14.53 0.50
N ARG A 372 -23.12 15.71 1.10
CA ARG A 372 -22.95 15.90 2.54
C ARG A 372 -24.21 16.50 3.14
N LEU A 373 -24.94 15.67 3.86
CA LEU A 373 -26.22 16.03 4.48
C LEU A 373 -26.02 16.45 5.93
N PHE A 374 -26.71 17.52 6.34
CA PHE A 374 -26.69 18.04 7.72
C PHE A 374 -25.29 18.34 8.27
N GLY A 375 -24.27 18.45 7.40
CA GLY A 375 -22.87 18.61 7.78
C GLY A 375 -22.23 17.42 8.50
N ARG A 376 -22.92 16.27 8.59
CA ARG A 376 -22.52 15.11 9.38
C ARG A 376 -22.53 13.79 8.62
N LEU A 377 -23.43 13.65 7.66
CA LEU A 377 -23.62 12.44 6.88
C LEU A 377 -23.09 12.67 5.47
N GLU A 378 -22.02 12.00 5.12
CA GLU A 378 -21.46 11.99 3.78
C GLU A 378 -21.82 10.67 3.10
N ILE A 379 -22.30 10.74 1.88
CA ILE A 379 -22.65 9.61 1.03
C ILE A 379 -21.93 9.81 -0.29
N ALA A 380 -21.14 8.83 -0.68
CA ALA A 380 -20.49 8.81 -1.98
C ALA A 380 -20.79 7.51 -2.72
N ALA A 381 -20.91 7.56 -4.03
CA ALA A 381 -21.03 6.37 -4.85
C ALA A 381 -20.37 6.59 -6.21
N ASP A 382 -19.67 5.57 -6.70
CA ASP A 382 -19.03 5.49 -8.00
C ASP A 382 -19.56 4.27 -8.75
N ALA A 383 -19.84 4.43 -10.02
CA ALA A 383 -20.27 3.34 -10.89
C ALA A 383 -19.53 3.37 -12.23
N TYR A 384 -19.04 2.22 -12.66
CA TYR A 384 -18.33 2.01 -13.92
C TYR A 384 -18.93 0.82 -14.68
N PHE A 385 -19.07 0.96 -15.99
CA PHE A 385 -19.54 -0.13 -16.87
C PHE A 385 -18.69 -0.18 -18.13
N THR A 386 -18.04 -1.32 -18.40
CA THR A 386 -17.21 -1.49 -19.60
C THR A 386 -18.05 -2.05 -20.74
N ILE A 387 -18.13 -1.32 -21.86
CA ILE A 387 -19.01 -1.65 -22.98
C ILE A 387 -18.42 -2.73 -23.87
N ASN A 388 -17.11 -2.69 -24.14
CA ASN A 388 -16.45 -3.53 -25.14
C ASN A 388 -15.04 -3.97 -24.71
N GLY A 389 -14.40 -4.81 -25.52
CA GLY A 389 -13.06 -5.34 -25.31
C GLY A 389 -13.03 -6.55 -24.38
N TYR A 390 -11.86 -6.87 -23.85
CA TYR A 390 -11.63 -8.02 -22.96
C TYR A 390 -12.55 -7.97 -21.73
N ASN A 391 -12.76 -6.78 -21.20
CA ASN A 391 -13.58 -6.51 -20.03
C ASN A 391 -15.05 -6.18 -20.36
N ALA A 392 -15.53 -6.44 -21.58
CA ALA A 392 -16.91 -6.13 -21.95
C ALA A 392 -17.92 -6.70 -20.95
N GLY A 393 -18.83 -5.86 -20.43
CA GLY A 393 -19.82 -6.24 -19.41
C GLY A 393 -19.26 -6.31 -17.98
N ASP A 394 -18.04 -5.79 -17.73
CA ASP A 394 -17.57 -5.58 -16.37
C ASP A 394 -18.34 -4.41 -15.72
N VAL A 395 -18.70 -4.61 -14.46
CA VAL A 395 -19.41 -3.62 -13.63
C VAL A 395 -18.65 -3.42 -12.33
N THR A 396 -18.43 -2.18 -11.96
CA THR A 396 -17.91 -1.80 -10.64
C THR A 396 -18.87 -0.79 -10.02
N VAL A 397 -19.35 -1.06 -8.83
CA VAL A 397 -20.14 -0.11 -8.03
C VAL A 397 -19.52 -0.06 -6.64
N GLU A 398 -19.14 1.14 -6.23
CA GLU A 398 -18.61 1.41 -4.90
C GLU A 398 -19.47 2.45 -4.22
N GLY A 399 -19.87 2.22 -2.98
CA GLY A 399 -20.60 3.15 -2.13
C GLY A 399 -19.88 3.33 -0.82
N ASN A 400 -19.82 4.56 -0.34
CA ASN A 400 -19.28 4.93 0.96
C ASN A 400 -20.31 5.77 1.71
N VAL A 401 -20.50 5.48 2.98
CA VAL A 401 -21.31 6.28 3.90
C VAL A 401 -20.46 6.60 5.11
N CYS A 402 -20.30 7.87 5.41
CA CYS A 402 -19.54 8.35 6.57
C CYS A 402 -20.45 9.22 7.46
N LEU A 403 -20.61 8.83 8.72
CA LEU A 403 -21.41 9.54 9.71
C LEU A 403 -20.54 10.03 10.85
N ASP A 404 -20.44 11.35 10.98
CA ASP A 404 -19.77 12.02 12.09
C ASP A 404 -20.72 12.26 13.27
N ILE A 405 -20.35 11.78 14.45
CA ILE A 405 -21.13 11.86 15.68
C ILE A 405 -20.36 12.66 16.72
N GLY A 406 -21.01 13.70 17.30
CA GLY A 406 -20.42 14.57 18.30
C GLY A 406 -20.80 16.03 18.10
N LYS A 407 -20.05 16.94 18.72
CA LYS A 407 -20.21 18.39 18.52
C LYS A 407 -19.50 18.82 17.24
N GLN A 408 -20.10 19.76 16.50
CA GLN A 408 -19.49 20.33 15.31
C GLN A 408 -18.10 20.90 15.64
N HIS A 409 -17.10 20.62 14.82
CA HIS A 409 -15.66 20.91 14.98
C HIS A 409 -14.89 20.09 16.03
N THR A 410 -15.57 19.19 16.78
CA THR A 410 -14.92 18.25 17.70
C THR A 410 -15.54 16.86 17.53
N TRP A 411 -15.61 16.38 16.27
CA TRP A 411 -16.12 15.04 15.98
C TRP A 411 -15.27 13.99 16.72
N GLN A 412 -15.89 13.31 17.66
CA GLN A 412 -15.21 12.28 18.46
C GLN A 412 -15.39 10.89 17.90
N HIS A 413 -16.55 10.65 17.24
CA HIS A 413 -16.84 9.33 16.67
C HIS A 413 -17.19 9.49 15.19
N THR A 414 -16.66 8.60 14.37
CA THR A 414 -17.02 8.46 12.96
C THR A 414 -17.40 7.02 12.69
N ILE A 415 -18.54 6.79 12.07
CA ILE A 415 -18.92 5.49 11.53
C ILE A 415 -18.82 5.57 10.02
N GLU A 416 -18.03 4.72 9.44
CA GLU A 416 -17.81 4.61 8.00
C GLU A 416 -18.26 3.23 7.52
N ALA A 417 -19.04 3.18 6.45
CA ALA A 417 -19.45 1.92 5.83
C ALA A 417 -19.14 1.98 4.34
N ASP A 418 -18.30 1.07 3.87
CA ASP A 418 -18.00 0.85 2.45
C ASP A 418 -18.74 -0.38 1.96
N VAL A 419 -19.44 -0.26 0.84
CA VAL A 419 -20.09 -1.37 0.14
C VAL A 419 -19.62 -1.36 -1.29
N LYS A 420 -19.04 -2.48 -1.73
CA LYS A 420 -18.46 -2.59 -3.07
C LYS A 420 -18.96 -3.86 -3.77
N PHE A 421 -19.35 -3.70 -5.01
CA PHE A 421 -19.71 -4.78 -5.90
C PHE A 421 -18.86 -4.74 -7.15
N TYR A 422 -18.25 -5.86 -7.46
CA TYR A 422 -17.43 -6.05 -8.65
C TYR A 422 -17.95 -7.27 -9.44
N ASN A 423 -18.26 -7.08 -10.70
CA ASN A 423 -18.40 -8.14 -11.68
C ASN A 423 -17.36 -7.88 -12.77
N PHE A 424 -16.33 -8.72 -12.85
CA PHE A 424 -15.15 -8.40 -13.64
C PHE A 424 -14.47 -9.63 -14.26
N SER A 425 -13.82 -9.42 -15.38
CA SER A 425 -12.97 -10.41 -16.02
C SER A 425 -11.67 -10.59 -15.22
N PRO A 426 -11.19 -11.84 -15.00
CA PRO A 426 -9.90 -12.09 -14.36
C PRO A 426 -8.76 -11.35 -15.07
N ASP A 427 -7.65 -11.11 -14.36
CA ASP A 427 -6.46 -10.49 -14.95
C ASP A 427 -5.96 -11.32 -16.14
N TYR A 428 -5.42 -10.66 -17.15
CA TYR A 428 -5.08 -11.30 -18.43
C TYR A 428 -4.09 -12.46 -18.28
N ILE A 429 -3.19 -12.39 -17.31
CA ILE A 429 -2.24 -13.48 -17.01
C ILE A 429 -2.93 -14.81 -16.69
N PHE A 430 -4.11 -14.81 -16.06
CA PHE A 430 -4.85 -16.03 -15.77
C PHE A 430 -5.48 -16.65 -17.01
N SER A 431 -5.83 -15.83 -17.99
CA SER A 431 -6.46 -16.28 -19.22
C SER A 431 -5.44 -16.75 -20.26
N HIS A 432 -4.33 -16.04 -20.39
CA HIS A 432 -3.34 -16.33 -21.42
C HIS A 432 -1.92 -16.11 -20.92
N TYR A 433 -1.07 -17.13 -21.12
CA TYR A 433 0.36 -17.05 -20.80
C TYR A 433 1.16 -18.11 -21.58
N LEU A 434 2.34 -17.71 -22.07
CA LEU A 434 3.31 -18.63 -22.66
C LEU A 434 4.73 -18.20 -22.26
N SER A 435 5.45 -19.14 -21.68
CA SER A 435 6.89 -19.05 -21.41
C SER A 435 7.55 -20.42 -21.63
N ASN A 436 8.83 -20.52 -21.35
CA ASN A 436 9.53 -21.80 -21.43
C ASN A 436 8.98 -22.86 -20.45
N ASN A 437 8.41 -22.41 -19.32
CA ASN A 437 8.03 -23.29 -18.21
C ASN A 437 6.52 -23.36 -17.95
N TYR A 438 5.75 -22.48 -18.60
CA TYR A 438 4.31 -22.38 -18.38
C TYR A 438 3.56 -22.07 -19.65
N LEU A 439 2.46 -22.78 -19.85
CA LEU A 439 1.54 -22.57 -20.97
C LEU A 439 0.11 -22.74 -20.50
N TRP A 440 -0.73 -21.73 -20.76
CA TRP A 440 -2.19 -21.88 -20.69
C TRP A 440 -2.92 -20.89 -21.59
N ASN A 441 -4.13 -21.29 -21.97
CA ASN A 441 -5.12 -20.48 -22.67
C ASN A 441 -6.49 -20.86 -22.13
N ASN A 442 -6.95 -20.14 -21.10
CA ASN A 442 -8.12 -20.46 -20.31
C ASN A 442 -9.31 -19.58 -20.68
N HIS A 443 -10.49 -20.19 -20.74
CA HIS A 443 -11.77 -19.49 -20.82
C HIS A 443 -12.38 -19.39 -19.41
N LEU A 444 -12.08 -18.31 -18.70
CA LEU A 444 -12.50 -18.09 -17.32
C LEU A 444 -13.83 -17.33 -17.26
N LYS A 445 -14.65 -17.68 -16.28
CA LYS A 445 -15.86 -16.92 -15.94
C LYS A 445 -15.51 -15.60 -15.29
N LYS A 446 -16.39 -14.61 -15.40
CA LYS A 446 -16.27 -13.38 -14.63
C LYS A 446 -16.34 -13.67 -13.13
N GLN A 447 -15.51 -12.97 -12.37
CA GLN A 447 -15.54 -13.00 -10.93
C GLN A 447 -16.59 -12.01 -10.42
N GLN A 448 -17.34 -12.41 -9.40
CA GLN A 448 -18.33 -11.55 -8.75
C GLN A 448 -17.97 -11.44 -7.27
N ASN A 449 -17.56 -10.27 -6.87
CA ASN A 449 -17.14 -10.04 -5.51
C ASN A 449 -18.02 -8.95 -4.88
N PHE A 450 -18.49 -9.22 -3.69
CA PHE A 450 -19.24 -8.27 -2.88
C PHE A 450 -18.51 -8.07 -1.55
N LEU A 451 -18.26 -6.82 -1.19
CA LEU A 451 -17.50 -6.43 -0.01
C LEU A 451 -18.31 -5.47 0.83
N VAL A 452 -18.27 -5.67 2.12
CA VAL A 452 -18.80 -4.73 3.11
C VAL A 452 -17.73 -4.52 4.17
N ASP A 453 -17.36 -3.28 4.40
CA ASP A 453 -16.47 -2.84 5.47
C ASP A 453 -17.24 -1.84 6.34
N VAL A 454 -17.36 -2.12 7.62
CA VAL A 454 -17.94 -1.19 8.59
C VAL A 454 -16.88 -0.86 9.61
N LYS A 455 -16.57 0.41 9.72
CA LYS A 455 -15.48 0.94 10.53
C LYS A 455 -16.01 1.98 11.52
N TRP A 456 -15.66 1.79 12.76
CA TRP A 456 -15.87 2.78 13.82
C TRP A 456 -14.54 3.39 14.22
N LYS A 457 -14.47 4.72 14.19
CA LYS A 457 -13.32 5.51 14.62
C LYS A 457 -13.70 6.35 15.84
N TYR A 458 -12.83 6.39 16.80
CA TYR A 458 -12.89 7.27 17.96
C TYR A 458 -11.54 7.87 18.22
N LEU A 459 -11.38 9.18 17.93
CA LEU A 459 -10.04 9.80 17.88
C LEU A 459 -9.12 9.02 16.91
N SER A 460 -8.05 8.45 17.44
CA SER A 460 -7.12 7.61 16.67
C SER A 460 -7.42 6.09 16.77
N TYR A 461 -8.43 5.69 17.56
CA TYR A 461 -8.83 4.29 17.67
C TYR A 461 -9.70 3.90 16.48
N GLU A 462 -9.49 2.71 15.95
CA GLU A 462 -10.26 2.17 14.85
C GLU A 462 -10.60 0.71 15.06
N ILE A 463 -11.87 0.35 14.89
CA ILE A 463 -12.34 -1.03 14.87
C ILE A 463 -13.14 -1.21 13.60
N SER A 464 -12.83 -2.26 12.82
CA SER A 464 -13.57 -2.58 11.60
C SER A 464 -14.04 -4.03 11.57
N ALA A 465 -15.18 -4.24 10.91
CA ALA A 465 -15.72 -5.54 10.58
C ALA A 465 -15.90 -5.62 9.07
N ASN A 466 -15.19 -6.56 8.45
CA ASN A 466 -15.13 -6.70 7.00
C ASN A 466 -15.72 -8.06 6.60
N TYR A 467 -16.55 -8.03 5.57
CA TYR A 467 -17.13 -9.21 4.95
C TYR A 467 -16.81 -9.21 3.46
N TYR A 468 -16.31 -10.34 2.97
CA TYR A 468 -16.02 -10.54 1.57
C TYR A 468 -16.75 -11.79 1.06
N MET A 469 -17.54 -11.64 0.02
CA MET A 469 -18.16 -12.72 -0.72
C MET A 469 -17.49 -12.80 -2.09
N LEU A 470 -16.87 -13.93 -2.38
CA LEU A 470 -16.07 -14.14 -3.59
C LEU A 470 -16.67 -15.30 -4.40
N ASN A 471 -17.11 -15.03 -5.59
CA ASN A 471 -17.63 -16.02 -6.53
C ASN A 471 -16.72 -16.13 -7.75
N HIS A 472 -16.39 -17.35 -8.16
CA HIS A 472 -15.42 -17.64 -9.23
C HIS A 472 -14.05 -16.99 -8.99
N TYR A 473 -13.61 -16.90 -7.73
CA TYR A 473 -12.34 -16.29 -7.39
C TYR A 473 -11.18 -17.05 -8.05
N THR A 474 -10.35 -16.32 -8.80
CA THR A 474 -9.28 -16.89 -9.62
C THR A 474 -7.93 -16.69 -8.93
N VAL A 475 -7.19 -17.79 -8.81
CA VAL A 475 -5.90 -17.84 -8.11
C VAL A 475 -4.95 -18.79 -8.81
N PHE A 476 -3.67 -18.71 -8.51
CA PHE A 476 -2.73 -19.79 -8.78
C PHE A 476 -2.79 -20.82 -7.65
N GLN A 477 -2.82 -22.08 -7.99
CA GLN A 477 -2.71 -23.20 -7.05
C GLN A 477 -1.36 -23.91 -7.23
N GLU A 478 -1.16 -24.99 -6.53
CA GLU A 478 0.03 -25.81 -6.56
C GLU A 478 0.63 -25.96 -7.96
N LYS A 479 1.95 -25.87 -8.08
CA LYS A 479 2.69 -25.81 -9.34
C LYS A 479 2.26 -24.64 -10.24
N SER A 480 1.71 -23.60 -9.65
CA SER A 480 1.27 -22.37 -10.33
C SER A 480 0.25 -22.58 -11.46
N LYS A 481 -0.59 -23.61 -11.37
CA LYS A 481 -1.72 -23.80 -12.27
C LYS A 481 -2.83 -22.81 -11.96
N VAL A 482 -3.45 -22.26 -12.98
CA VAL A 482 -4.61 -21.37 -12.81
C VAL A 482 -5.80 -22.20 -12.32
N MET A 483 -6.41 -21.75 -11.25
CA MET A 483 -7.63 -22.30 -10.68
C MET A 483 -8.68 -21.20 -10.49
N GLN A 484 -9.90 -21.47 -10.89
CA GLN A 484 -11.07 -20.66 -10.56
C GLN A 484 -11.92 -21.44 -9.56
N MET A 485 -12.16 -20.87 -8.38
CA MET A 485 -12.92 -21.54 -7.32
C MET A 485 -14.39 -21.72 -7.72
N ASP A 486 -14.86 -22.95 -7.69
CA ASP A 486 -16.26 -23.28 -8.05
C ASP A 486 -17.27 -22.94 -6.94
N LYS A 487 -16.79 -22.89 -5.70
CA LYS A 487 -17.62 -22.60 -4.52
C LYS A 487 -17.56 -21.13 -4.15
N LEU A 488 -18.72 -20.58 -3.82
CA LEU A 488 -18.80 -19.29 -3.17
C LEU A 488 -17.96 -19.32 -1.91
N THR A 489 -17.08 -18.34 -1.78
CA THR A 489 -16.13 -18.23 -0.68
C THR A 489 -16.46 -16.99 0.15
N ASN A 490 -16.67 -17.18 1.45
CA ASN A 490 -16.94 -16.09 2.38
C ASN A 490 -15.78 -15.90 3.34
N VAL A 491 -15.30 -14.66 3.44
CA VAL A 491 -14.26 -14.26 4.40
C VAL A 491 -14.84 -13.24 5.35
N TYR A 492 -14.66 -13.49 6.64
CA TYR A 492 -15.05 -12.60 7.72
C TYR A 492 -13.80 -12.12 8.44
N GLN A 493 -13.71 -10.83 8.68
CA GLN A 493 -12.55 -10.23 9.34
C GLN A 493 -13.01 -9.19 10.35
N LEU A 494 -12.38 -9.23 11.52
CA LEU A 494 -12.44 -8.16 12.52
C LEU A 494 -11.03 -7.59 12.63
N ALA A 495 -10.91 -6.27 12.53
CA ALA A 495 -9.65 -5.59 12.70
C ALA A 495 -9.75 -4.53 13.80
N ALA A 496 -8.67 -4.30 14.51
CA ALA A 496 -8.58 -3.24 15.50
C ALA A 496 -7.20 -2.58 15.44
N TYR A 497 -7.20 -1.25 15.35
CA TYR A 497 -6.04 -0.39 15.51
C TYR A 497 -6.23 0.47 16.75
N ILE A 498 -5.39 0.27 17.76
CA ILE A 498 -5.53 0.85 19.09
C ILE A 498 -4.21 1.54 19.47
N PRO A 499 -4.04 2.85 19.18
CA PRO A 499 -2.94 3.64 19.67
C PRO A 499 -3.29 4.18 21.08
N PHE A 500 -2.47 3.84 22.06
CA PHE A 500 -2.63 4.30 23.44
C PHE A 500 -1.37 5.02 23.89
N THR A 501 -1.50 6.19 24.53
CA THR A 501 -0.34 6.93 25.05
C THR A 501 -0.69 7.53 26.41
N ILE A 502 0.18 7.34 27.39
CA ILE A 502 0.06 7.95 28.73
C ILE A 502 1.44 8.28 29.31
N LYS A 503 1.66 9.53 29.69
CA LYS A 503 2.89 9.98 30.40
C LYS A 503 4.22 9.48 29.79
N GLY A 504 4.31 9.53 28.45
CA GLY A 504 5.49 9.06 27.72
C GLY A 504 5.48 7.56 27.37
N PHE A 505 4.70 6.72 28.03
CA PHE A 505 4.47 5.35 27.61
C PHE A 505 3.44 5.31 26.48
N GLY A 506 3.76 4.62 25.41
CA GLY A 506 2.85 4.37 24.31
C GLY A 506 2.75 2.89 23.95
N TRP A 507 1.58 2.51 23.51
CA TRP A 507 1.29 1.18 23.00
C TRP A 507 0.37 1.27 21.80
N THR A 508 0.81 0.72 20.67
CA THR A 508 0.00 0.61 19.45
C THR A 508 -0.25 -0.87 19.18
N ALA A 509 -1.52 -1.25 19.14
CA ALA A 509 -1.94 -2.60 18.81
C ALA A 509 -2.64 -2.60 17.44
N ASN A 510 -2.13 -3.39 16.51
CA ASN A 510 -2.76 -3.69 15.24
C ASN A 510 -3.09 -5.19 15.22
N MET A 511 -4.39 -5.54 15.12
CA MET A 511 -4.87 -6.91 15.31
C MET A 511 -5.89 -7.27 14.25
N TYR A 512 -5.80 -8.51 13.74
CA TYR A 512 -6.75 -9.10 12.81
C TYR A 512 -7.21 -10.46 13.31
N LEU A 513 -8.51 -10.67 13.30
CA LEU A 513 -9.14 -11.96 13.54
C LEU A 513 -9.95 -12.31 12.29
N GLN A 514 -9.67 -13.46 11.68
CA GLN A 514 -10.21 -13.82 10.37
C GLN A 514 -10.74 -15.25 10.33
N TYR A 515 -11.73 -15.46 9.48
CA TYR A 515 -12.27 -16.77 9.18
C TYR A 515 -12.68 -16.84 7.71
N CYS A 516 -12.30 -17.92 7.04
CA CYS A 516 -12.73 -18.27 5.70
C CYS A 516 -13.49 -19.61 5.74
N ASP A 517 -14.66 -19.68 5.11
CA ASP A 517 -15.47 -20.90 5.02
C ASP A 517 -14.94 -21.88 3.95
N ASN A 518 -14.14 -21.41 3.02
CA ASN A 518 -13.52 -22.21 1.98
C ASN A 518 -12.09 -22.62 2.40
N LYS A 519 -11.88 -23.94 2.50
CA LYS A 519 -10.58 -24.50 2.89
C LYS A 519 -9.47 -24.32 1.83
N GLN A 520 -9.83 -23.98 0.60
CA GLN A 520 -8.86 -23.71 -0.46
C GLN A 520 -8.17 -22.36 -0.28
N LEU A 521 -8.83 -21.38 0.35
CA LEU A 521 -8.23 -20.08 0.66
C LEU A 521 -7.67 -20.08 2.09
N HIS A 522 -6.37 -20.03 2.21
CA HIS A 522 -5.68 -20.12 3.48
C HIS A 522 -5.31 -18.73 4.00
N ILE A 523 -5.81 -18.37 5.17
CA ILE A 523 -5.48 -17.15 5.89
C ILE A 523 -5.22 -17.47 7.36
N PRO A 524 -4.33 -16.75 8.06
CA PRO A 524 -4.14 -16.96 9.48
C PRO A 524 -5.41 -16.52 10.24
N VAL A 525 -5.83 -17.32 11.22
CA VAL A 525 -7.02 -16.99 12.04
C VAL A 525 -6.80 -15.70 12.84
N PHE A 526 -5.57 -15.50 13.33
CA PHE A 526 -5.18 -14.31 14.08
C PHE A 526 -3.81 -13.83 13.65
N ALA A 527 -3.67 -12.53 13.46
CA ALA A 527 -2.39 -11.87 13.21
C ALA A 527 -2.35 -10.54 13.95
N THR A 528 -1.20 -10.17 14.48
CA THR A 528 -1.05 -8.94 15.26
C THR A 528 0.35 -8.36 15.17
N ARG A 529 0.43 -7.03 15.24
CA ARG A 529 1.64 -6.26 15.52
C ARG A 529 1.40 -5.39 16.73
N GLN A 530 2.31 -5.45 17.68
CA GLN A 530 2.26 -4.70 18.93
C GLN A 530 3.51 -3.86 19.06
N THR A 531 3.38 -2.55 19.08
CA THR A 531 4.50 -1.63 19.30
C THR A 531 4.34 -0.98 20.66
N MET A 532 5.30 -1.21 21.55
CA MET A 532 5.35 -0.58 22.89
C MET A 532 6.56 0.32 22.95
N PHE A 533 6.40 1.52 23.51
CA PHE A 533 7.51 2.46 23.59
C PHE A 533 7.39 3.38 24.80
N TYR A 534 8.53 3.96 25.17
CA TYR A 534 8.61 5.02 26.16
C TYR A 534 9.41 6.19 25.61
N GLY A 535 8.78 7.36 25.56
CA GLY A 535 9.37 8.60 25.07
C GLY A 535 9.68 9.57 26.23
N PHE A 536 10.87 10.17 26.22
CA PHE A 536 11.30 11.13 27.24
C PHE A 536 12.28 12.16 26.68
N TYR A 537 12.32 13.33 27.31
CA TYR A 537 13.31 14.38 27.03
C TYR A 537 14.56 14.21 27.89
N PHE A 538 15.72 14.09 27.25
CA PHE A 538 17.01 13.87 27.95
C PHE A 538 17.60 15.16 28.59
N CYS A 539 17.36 16.34 27.99
CA CYS A 539 17.81 17.62 28.54
C CYS A 539 16.69 18.66 28.49
N LYS A 540 16.35 19.23 29.64
CA LYS A 540 15.29 20.27 29.77
C LYS A 540 15.82 21.72 29.85
N LYS A 541 17.15 21.96 29.84
CA LYS A 541 17.73 23.24 30.26
C LYS A 541 17.74 24.38 29.22
N LYS A 542 17.58 24.11 27.90
CA LYS A 542 17.44 25.16 26.88
C LYS A 542 16.37 24.71 25.87
N LEU A 543 15.48 25.62 25.47
CA LEU A 543 14.38 25.36 24.56
C LEU A 543 14.84 24.91 23.14
N GLU A 544 16.02 25.31 22.71
CA GLU A 544 16.51 25.14 21.34
C GLU A 544 17.21 23.81 21.06
N GLU A 545 17.60 23.04 22.10
CA GLU A 545 18.36 21.79 21.93
C GLU A 545 17.73 20.64 22.72
N LYS A 546 16.43 20.38 22.50
CA LYS A 546 15.77 19.25 23.18
C LYS A 546 16.06 17.95 22.47
N LEU A 547 16.78 17.05 23.11
CA LEU A 547 16.91 15.67 22.69
C LEU A 547 15.67 14.90 23.19
N PHE A 548 14.79 14.48 22.27
CA PHE A 548 13.68 13.59 22.57
C PHE A 548 14.07 12.16 22.17
N VAL A 549 14.01 11.23 23.12
CA VAL A 549 14.41 9.84 22.94
C VAL A 549 13.19 8.95 23.12
N VAL A 550 13.05 7.98 22.24
CA VAL A 550 12.03 6.92 22.28
C VAL A 550 12.73 5.57 22.30
N LEU A 551 12.48 4.80 23.32
CA LEU A 551 12.89 3.38 23.41
C LEU A 551 11.64 2.52 23.20
N GLY A 552 11.73 1.46 22.41
CA GLY A 552 10.55 0.65 22.15
C GLY A 552 10.85 -0.77 21.69
N LEU A 553 9.77 -1.53 21.66
CA LEU A 553 9.69 -2.92 21.22
C LEU A 553 8.62 -3.02 20.14
N ASP A 554 8.89 -3.79 19.11
CA ASP A 554 7.93 -4.10 18.05
C ASP A 554 7.80 -5.62 17.94
N PHE A 555 6.60 -6.13 18.18
CA PHE A 555 6.30 -7.57 18.25
C PHE A 555 5.30 -7.94 17.16
N LEU A 556 5.65 -8.90 16.29
CA LEU A 556 4.80 -9.43 15.24
C LEU A 556 4.53 -10.92 15.49
N TYR A 557 3.26 -11.31 15.38
CA TYR A 557 2.83 -12.70 15.56
C TYR A 557 1.64 -13.02 14.66
N ASN A 558 1.60 -14.25 14.14
CA ASN A 558 0.44 -14.83 13.49
C ASN A 558 0.27 -16.30 13.83
N THR A 559 -0.99 -16.77 13.84
CA THR A 559 -1.31 -18.20 14.01
C THR A 559 -0.85 -19.00 12.80
N SER A 560 -0.56 -20.28 13.03
CA SER A 560 -0.13 -21.20 11.97
C SER A 560 -1.22 -21.39 10.91
N TYR A 561 -0.81 -21.32 9.63
CA TYR A 561 -1.66 -21.54 8.47
C TYR A 561 -0.82 -22.02 7.29
N TYR A 562 -1.46 -22.49 6.22
CA TYR A 562 -0.79 -22.78 4.95
C TYR A 562 -0.61 -21.46 4.20
N ALA A 563 0.53 -20.80 4.36
CA ALA A 563 0.79 -19.59 3.60
C ALA A 563 1.04 -19.93 2.14
N ASP A 564 0.70 -18.97 1.27
CA ASP A 564 0.97 -19.12 -0.16
C ASP A 564 2.48 -19.19 -0.40
N ALA A 565 2.88 -20.07 -1.31
CA ALA A 565 4.24 -20.13 -1.80
C ALA A 565 4.43 -19.14 -2.96
N TYR A 566 5.67 -18.79 -3.25
CA TYR A 566 6.02 -17.81 -4.27
C TYR A 566 6.65 -18.47 -5.49
N ASN A 567 6.21 -18.04 -6.69
CA ASN A 567 6.80 -18.44 -7.97
C ASN A 567 7.53 -17.27 -8.61
N PRO A 568 8.87 -17.31 -8.69
CA PRO A 568 9.69 -16.26 -9.29
C PRO A 568 9.41 -15.99 -10.77
N ALA A 569 9.21 -17.04 -11.58
CA ALA A 569 9.03 -16.90 -13.03
C ALA A 569 7.72 -16.19 -13.40
N LEU A 570 6.69 -16.36 -12.58
CA LEU A 570 5.40 -15.66 -12.75
C LEU A 570 5.34 -14.35 -11.97
N GLN A 571 6.21 -14.17 -10.98
CA GLN A 571 6.13 -13.12 -9.96
C GLN A 571 4.74 -13.15 -9.29
N GLN A 572 4.33 -14.33 -8.83
CA GLN A 572 3.01 -14.56 -8.23
C GLN A 572 3.09 -15.49 -7.04
N PHE A 573 2.23 -15.25 -6.07
CA PHE A 573 1.97 -16.22 -5.02
C PHE A 573 0.95 -17.25 -5.49
N TYR A 574 1.10 -18.50 -5.03
CA TYR A 574 0.20 -19.61 -5.33
C TYR A 574 -0.18 -20.38 -4.07
N LEU A 575 -1.40 -20.90 -4.06
CA LEU A 575 -1.93 -21.72 -2.96
C LEU A 575 -1.19 -23.05 -2.88
N GLN A 576 -0.80 -23.43 -1.68
CA GLN A 576 -0.20 -24.73 -1.36
C GLN A 576 -0.80 -25.26 -0.05
N SER A 577 -0.73 -26.58 0.19
CA SER A 577 -1.26 -27.26 1.37
C SER A 577 -0.27 -28.17 2.07
N ASP A 578 1.02 -28.10 1.73
CA ASP A 578 2.07 -28.96 2.26
C ASP A 578 2.73 -28.37 3.49
N THR A 579 3.09 -27.09 3.45
CA THR A 579 3.91 -26.45 4.48
C THR A 579 3.11 -25.40 5.25
N LYS A 580 3.02 -25.56 6.57
CA LYS A 580 2.48 -24.55 7.48
C LYS A 580 3.56 -23.64 7.99
N VAL A 581 3.26 -22.34 8.06
CA VAL A 581 4.12 -21.32 8.68
C VAL A 581 3.36 -20.58 9.77
N GLY A 582 4.07 -19.81 10.60
CA GLY A 582 3.51 -19.05 11.71
C GLY A 582 3.71 -19.70 13.06
N ASN A 583 2.95 -19.28 14.08
CA ASN A 583 3.15 -19.61 15.50
C ASN A 583 4.55 -19.23 16.03
N TYR A 584 5.13 -18.21 15.43
CA TYR A 584 6.40 -17.65 15.86
C TYR A 584 6.25 -16.15 16.09
N GLY A 585 6.77 -15.65 17.20
CA GLY A 585 6.78 -14.22 17.51
C GLY A 585 8.09 -13.60 17.05
N TYR A 586 8.03 -12.53 16.28
CA TYR A 586 9.19 -11.68 15.97
C TYR A 586 9.26 -10.53 16.96
N LEU A 587 10.44 -10.24 17.48
CA LEU A 587 10.68 -9.13 18.38
C LEU A 587 11.81 -8.27 17.86
N ASP A 588 11.51 -7.00 17.62
CA ASP A 588 12.50 -5.97 17.37
C ASP A 588 12.59 -5.03 18.58
N VAL A 589 13.78 -4.54 18.84
CA VAL A 589 14.05 -3.52 19.86
C VAL A 589 14.57 -2.28 19.14
N PHE A 590 14.00 -1.11 19.42
CA PHE A 590 14.43 0.10 18.75
C PHE A 590 14.67 1.28 19.71
N LEU A 591 15.57 2.14 19.29
CA LEU A 591 15.83 3.44 19.87
C LEU A 591 15.70 4.47 18.76
N LYS A 592 14.88 5.50 18.97
CA LYS A 592 14.80 6.67 18.10
C LYS A 592 15.13 7.91 18.88
N ALA A 593 15.82 8.86 18.26
CA ALA A 593 16.22 10.11 18.89
C ALA A 593 15.95 11.28 17.93
N LYS A 594 15.24 12.29 18.39
CA LYS A 594 14.98 13.52 17.62
C LYS A 594 15.78 14.67 18.23
N ILE A 595 16.56 15.32 17.38
CA ILE A 595 17.33 16.52 17.69
C ILE A 595 16.97 17.56 16.64
N ASN A 596 16.17 18.55 16.99
CA ASN A 596 15.68 19.55 16.05
C ASN A 596 15.01 18.90 14.81
N ARG A 597 15.65 19.05 13.64
CA ARG A 597 15.18 18.55 12.33
C ARG A 597 15.68 17.13 12.00
N PHE A 598 16.55 16.57 12.85
CA PHE A 598 17.11 15.24 12.66
C PHE A 598 16.40 14.20 13.49
N VAL A 599 16.13 13.05 12.90
CA VAL A 599 15.73 11.85 13.61
C VAL A 599 16.74 10.76 13.32
N LEU A 600 17.31 10.22 14.37
CA LEU A 600 18.24 9.09 14.33
C LEU A 600 17.49 7.84 14.80
N GLN A 601 17.76 6.70 14.20
CA GLN A 601 17.23 5.41 14.62
C GLN A 601 18.36 4.38 14.72
N ALA A 602 18.25 3.54 15.75
CA ALA A 602 18.97 2.27 15.85
C ALA A 602 17.95 1.18 16.17
N LYS A 603 17.99 0.05 15.47
CA LYS A 603 17.06 -1.06 15.64
C LYS A 603 17.83 -2.37 15.70
N TRP A 604 17.52 -3.18 16.67
CA TRP A 604 17.95 -4.57 16.77
C TRP A 604 16.80 -5.44 16.26
N THR A 605 16.92 -5.90 15.03
CA THR A 605 15.88 -6.69 14.38
C THR A 605 15.98 -8.13 14.82
N HIS A 606 14.81 -8.76 15.07
CA HIS A 606 14.65 -10.14 15.48
C HIS A 606 15.55 -10.49 16.69
N ALA A 607 15.47 -9.69 17.77
CA ALA A 607 16.37 -9.72 18.93
C ALA A 607 16.47 -11.09 19.64
N TRP A 608 15.50 -11.97 19.48
CA TRP A 608 15.51 -13.32 20.04
C TRP A 608 15.62 -14.44 19.00
N ALA A 609 16.10 -14.14 17.78
CA ALA A 609 16.32 -15.14 16.74
C ALA A 609 17.12 -16.33 17.28
N GLY A 610 16.61 -17.53 17.05
CA GLY A 610 17.24 -18.78 17.46
C GLY A 610 17.10 -19.17 18.94
N LEU A 611 16.49 -18.33 19.82
CA LEU A 611 16.19 -18.71 21.21
C LEU A 611 15.10 -19.77 21.29
N PHE A 612 14.09 -19.67 20.42
CA PHE A 612 12.94 -20.59 20.36
C PHE A 612 12.99 -21.52 19.14
N GLY A 613 14.19 -21.84 18.65
CA GLY A 613 14.39 -22.59 17.42
C GLY A 613 14.40 -21.69 16.18
N ARG A 614 14.76 -22.27 15.03
CA ARG A 614 14.76 -21.59 13.73
C ARG A 614 13.55 -22.06 12.91
N ASN A 615 12.37 -21.63 13.27
CA ASN A 615 11.12 -21.90 12.55
C ASN A 615 10.38 -20.58 12.24
N TYR A 616 11.12 -19.59 11.75
CA TYR A 616 10.58 -18.28 11.47
C TYR A 616 10.44 -18.06 9.97
N TYR A 617 9.32 -18.55 9.44
CA TYR A 617 8.92 -18.40 8.05
C TYR A 617 7.64 -17.58 7.95
N PHE A 618 7.59 -16.67 7.00
CA PHE A 618 6.35 -16.03 6.56
C PHE A 618 5.83 -16.64 5.26
N THR A 619 6.73 -17.09 4.40
CA THR A 619 6.47 -17.76 3.14
C THR A 619 7.19 -19.11 3.14
N PRO A 620 6.58 -20.22 2.67
CA PRO A 620 7.22 -21.53 2.60
C PRO A 620 8.57 -21.47 1.91
N HIS A 621 9.57 -22.10 2.49
CA HIS A 621 10.96 -22.18 1.99
C HIS A 621 11.72 -20.84 1.94
N TYR A 622 11.12 -19.73 2.41
CA TYR A 622 11.77 -18.43 2.55
C TYR A 622 11.86 -18.05 4.03
N PRO A 623 12.97 -18.40 4.70
CA PRO A 623 13.14 -18.04 6.10
C PRO A 623 13.16 -16.52 6.28
N GLY A 624 12.55 -16.05 7.35
CA GLY A 624 12.60 -14.65 7.74
C GLY A 624 14.00 -14.19 8.13
N LYS A 625 14.14 -12.89 8.41
CA LYS A 625 15.43 -12.32 8.82
C LYS A 625 15.92 -12.93 10.11
N ASP A 626 17.20 -13.34 10.14
CA ASP A 626 17.95 -13.60 11.36
C ASP A 626 18.17 -12.29 12.15
N MET A 627 18.68 -12.43 13.36
CA MET A 627 19.11 -11.31 14.18
C MET A 627 20.03 -10.37 13.41
N GLY A 628 19.74 -9.06 13.50
CA GLY A 628 20.49 -8.05 12.80
C GLY A 628 20.34 -6.67 13.41
N PHE A 629 21.08 -5.70 12.86
CA PHE A 629 21.00 -4.31 13.25
C PHE A 629 20.64 -3.46 12.04
N ALA A 630 19.84 -2.41 12.31
CA ALA A 630 19.56 -1.35 11.36
C ALA A 630 19.83 -0.01 12.03
N VAL A 631 20.38 0.92 11.28
CA VAL A 631 20.59 2.31 11.70
C VAL A 631 20.11 3.23 10.60
N GLY A 632 19.64 4.42 10.99
CA GLY A 632 19.17 5.35 10.01
C GLY A 632 19.08 6.78 10.50
N ILE A 633 18.97 7.68 9.53
CA ILE A 633 18.85 9.10 9.72
C ILE A 633 17.76 9.66 8.81
N ALA A 634 16.89 10.48 9.36
CA ALA A 634 15.97 11.30 8.60
C ALA A 634 16.23 12.78 8.91
N TRP A 635 16.21 13.60 7.86
CA TRP A 635 16.44 15.03 7.96
C TRP A 635 15.35 15.77 7.18
N ARG A 636 14.56 16.55 7.90
CA ARG A 636 13.45 17.33 7.35
C ARG A 636 13.75 18.81 7.39
N PHE A 637 13.65 19.43 6.23
CA PHE A 637 13.70 20.88 6.07
C PHE A 637 12.31 21.37 5.74
N HIS A 638 11.84 22.30 6.52
CA HIS A 638 10.58 22.98 6.33
C HIS A 638 10.81 24.43 6.75
N ASP A 639 11.00 25.34 5.79
CA ASP A 639 11.31 26.73 6.04
C ASP A 639 10.08 27.63 5.85
#